data_978c2ca8ba86c7fa637ec4a74b8db923
#
_entry.id   978c2ca8ba86c7fa637ec4a74b8db923
#
_cell.length_a   1.000
_cell.length_b   1.000
_cell.length_c   1.000
_cell.angle_alpha   90.00
_cell.angle_beta   90.00
_cell.angle_gamma   90.00
#
_symmetry.space_group_name_H-M   'P 1'
#
loop_
_entity.id
_entity.type
_entity.pdbx_description
1 polymer ?
#
loop_
_entity_poly.entity_id
_entity_poly.type
_entity_poly.pdbx_seq_one_letter_code
_entity_poly.pdbx_strand_id
1 'polypeptide(L)'
;MSHDFPTSKHETRIEDVPPKRNRDFADLLHALFAVLVGAAVILFSIYLHGTTSGVESDVRSAGHVVSWLMDVPTSLLQQIAIVFITVSVLIQLLIAKEWLQSVVSAIALILGFAAIWGISALISGSGNDTLIMSMMSNGTSVGTGLLPDFYAAMASFLTVAGPRRTRSGTKWGWNILYTVAVLFVVLSWNSLSGVLVSFAAGRALGMLIRFMLGTQTNGAWGNQVAQALRSIGIDVASLSRRLATYTDSGMLKTTLDDDLTENSRIYDAIDVDSHQYTVSVLDNQVHMAGYLNQLWQWVRLTGVSMRRDRSSFDAIHHHYAMILGLQNAGLTVPGVYGVADSSESSILVFHRDHMPLECNPNTMSDHDMELFMTYLSEAHRHGFTHRRITPETLSRMENGQPVIAGWQNGDYGSAPPNYALDKVQLLVLLGALNGIDRAIACARRTWGDEQLIDLAPFIQKAAVPAAIRALPTCDKHMLNTLRSRIAALAPQEVADSMETVTLSRFSFRSFIAIALLVVAVYVVFTQIQPAEMIKAVKEANIAMALVCVLFGLLAWFGSAMTLGCFMDADKRNPIGLYCSQMASGFTAVSMPAGVGPAFVNLQFLRKSGYRNTAATAIMSAVWAVQGGTTIILLLLIGIFTGRNTLSGMIPTNTLILVITIVALVISAAMAIPPVRYIVTEKYLPIVKSYARSLVNVLSHPKELAFGILGALVLNISTGLGFWIALMAFGCHTNPVETTFIFLLANTLGSAVPTPGGLGAVEAALSVAFTAVGIPSTIAVSATLVYRIAFYWLRIPMGAVAMKWLDRHNLI
;
A
#
# COMPACT_ATOMS: atom_id res chain seq x y z
N MET A 1 38.41 14.48 19.51
CA MET A 1 39.75 14.01 19.12
C MET A 1 39.92 14.41 17.67
N SER A 2 40.68 15.50 17.41
CA SER A 2 41.12 15.92 16.07
C SER A 2 42.23 14.95 15.64
N HIS A 3 41.93 14.02 14.75
CA HIS A 3 42.98 13.29 14.04
C HIS A 3 43.56 14.28 13.02
N ASP A 4 44.80 14.74 13.26
CA ASP A 4 45.61 15.41 12.25
C ASP A 4 45.89 14.38 11.14
N PHE A 5 45.19 14.50 10.04
CA PHE A 5 45.50 13.76 8.82
C PHE A 5 46.74 14.36 8.17
N PRO A 6 47.67 13.54 7.66
CA PRO A 6 48.86 14.05 7.01
C PRO A 6 48.47 14.96 5.83
N THR A 7 48.89 16.20 5.86
CA THR A 7 48.76 17.15 4.77
C THR A 7 49.57 16.60 3.56
N SER A 8 48.89 16.23 2.50
CA SER A 8 49.52 15.75 1.26
C SER A 8 50.41 16.85 0.71
N LYS A 9 51.65 16.46 0.32
CA LYS A 9 52.60 17.35 -0.33
C LYS A 9 52.32 17.60 -1.81
N HIS A 10 51.31 16.93 -2.39
CA HIS A 10 50.92 17.03 -3.80
C HIS A 10 49.56 17.71 -3.97
N GLU A 11 49.51 18.69 -4.87
CA GLU A 11 48.25 19.29 -5.33
C GLU A 11 47.48 18.26 -6.19
N THR A 12 46.33 17.79 -5.70
CA THR A 12 45.47 16.85 -6.42
C THR A 12 44.84 17.58 -7.62
N ARG A 13 45.02 17.05 -8.83
CA ARG A 13 44.34 17.56 -10.03
C ARG A 13 42.90 17.05 -10.03
N ILE A 14 41.93 17.97 -9.91
CA ILE A 14 40.52 17.63 -9.84
C ILE A 14 39.82 18.18 -11.08
N GLU A 15 39.25 17.26 -11.89
CA GLU A 15 38.35 17.57 -13.01
C GLU A 15 36.93 17.16 -12.65
N ASP A 16 36.22 18.09 -12.01
CA ASP A 16 34.85 17.84 -11.57
C ASP A 16 33.93 18.99 -12.02
N VAL A 17 32.69 18.64 -12.33
CA VAL A 17 31.66 19.63 -12.70
C VAL A 17 30.83 19.91 -11.45
N PRO A 18 30.85 21.15 -10.94
CA PRO A 18 30.07 21.50 -9.77
C PRO A 18 28.59 21.24 -10.03
N PRO A 19 27.84 20.85 -8.97
CA PRO A 19 26.46 20.49 -9.14
C PRO A 19 25.64 21.65 -9.66
N LYS A 20 24.97 21.46 -10.77
CA LYS A 20 23.85 22.30 -11.18
C LYS A 20 22.71 22.05 -10.20
N ARG A 21 21.95 23.12 -9.87
CA ARG A 21 20.71 22.97 -9.09
C ARG A 21 19.79 22.00 -9.81
N ASN A 22 19.46 20.91 -9.15
CA ASN A 22 18.53 19.93 -9.68
C ASN A 22 17.12 20.16 -9.11
N ARG A 23 16.13 20.08 -9.99
CA ARG A 23 14.71 20.07 -9.61
C ARG A 23 14.32 18.65 -9.29
N ASP A 24 14.01 18.38 -8.04
CA ASP A 24 13.61 17.05 -7.59
C ASP A 24 12.08 16.90 -7.69
N PHE A 25 11.62 15.96 -8.49
CA PHE A 25 10.19 15.62 -8.59
C PHE A 25 9.60 15.16 -7.26
N ALA A 26 10.42 14.65 -6.34
CA ALA A 26 9.98 14.28 -5.02
C ALA A 26 9.46 15.49 -4.23
N ASP A 27 10.05 16.69 -4.40
CA ASP A 27 9.54 17.92 -3.78
C ASP A 27 8.12 18.25 -4.27
N LEU A 28 7.82 18.03 -5.56
CA LEU A 28 6.47 18.23 -6.11
C LEU A 28 5.46 17.21 -5.53
N LEU A 29 5.84 15.95 -5.41
CA LEU A 29 5.00 14.91 -4.81
C LEU A 29 4.74 15.20 -3.32
N HIS A 30 5.76 15.66 -2.59
CA HIS A 30 5.60 16.06 -1.20
C HIS A 30 4.71 17.31 -1.05
N ALA A 31 4.80 18.27 -1.98
CA ALA A 31 3.89 19.42 -2.03
C ALA A 31 2.45 18.96 -2.24
N LEU A 32 2.21 18.08 -3.23
CA LEU A 32 0.89 17.52 -3.49
C LEU A 32 0.35 16.75 -2.27
N PHE A 33 1.19 15.93 -1.63
CA PHE A 33 0.80 15.22 -0.41
C PHE A 33 0.44 16.18 0.72
N ALA A 34 1.19 17.25 0.92
CA ALA A 34 0.88 18.26 1.92
C ALA A 34 -0.46 18.95 1.63
N VAL A 35 -0.74 19.29 0.35
CA VAL A 35 -2.05 19.84 -0.05
C VAL A 35 -3.19 18.86 0.24
N LEU A 36 -3.00 17.56 -0.09
CA LEU A 36 -4.01 16.53 0.20
C LEU A 36 -4.27 16.37 1.71
N VAL A 37 -3.23 16.42 2.53
CA VAL A 37 -3.36 16.40 3.99
C VAL A 37 -4.13 17.62 4.47
N GLY A 38 -3.80 18.83 3.99
CA GLY A 38 -4.52 20.05 4.33
C GLY A 38 -6.01 19.99 3.93
N ALA A 39 -6.29 19.52 2.72
CA ALA A 39 -7.67 19.33 2.24
C ALA A 39 -8.41 18.28 3.08
N ALA A 40 -7.77 17.18 3.45
CA ALA A 40 -8.35 16.17 4.33
C ALA A 40 -8.70 16.75 5.70
N VAL A 41 -7.81 17.56 6.31
CA VAL A 41 -8.10 18.20 7.59
C VAL A 41 -9.30 19.16 7.48
N ILE A 42 -9.39 19.92 6.38
CA ILE A 42 -10.55 20.79 6.12
C ILE A 42 -11.84 19.95 6.01
N LEU A 43 -11.82 18.87 5.24
CA LEU A 43 -12.94 17.96 5.11
C LEU A 43 -13.33 17.33 6.46
N PHE A 44 -12.36 16.88 7.25
CA PHE A 44 -12.60 16.36 8.59
C PHE A 44 -13.22 17.42 9.51
N SER A 45 -12.79 18.67 9.40
CA SER A 45 -13.34 19.75 10.21
C SER A 45 -14.79 20.10 9.85
N ILE A 46 -15.19 19.92 8.58
CA ILE A 46 -16.56 20.11 8.14
C ILE A 46 -17.47 18.95 8.61
N TYR A 47 -17.03 17.72 8.36
CA TYR A 47 -17.90 16.54 8.50
C TYR A 47 -17.75 15.79 9.82
N LEU A 48 -16.64 15.99 10.55
CA LEU A 48 -16.32 15.32 11.80
C LEU A 48 -16.12 16.32 12.96
N HIS A 49 -16.87 17.41 12.95
CA HIS A 49 -16.76 18.47 13.96
C HIS A 49 -16.86 17.94 15.39
N GLY A 50 -17.72 16.96 15.66
CA GLY A 50 -17.82 16.33 16.97
C GLY A 50 -16.58 15.54 17.42
N THR A 51 -15.83 14.94 16.51
CA THR A 51 -14.59 14.21 16.85
C THR A 51 -13.40 15.15 16.98
N THR A 52 -13.30 16.17 16.14
CA THR A 52 -12.24 17.19 16.24
C THR A 52 -12.37 17.99 17.52
N SER A 53 -13.57 18.41 17.91
CA SER A 53 -13.85 19.08 19.16
C SER A 53 -13.64 18.17 20.39
N GLY A 54 -13.94 16.87 20.27
CA GLY A 54 -13.68 15.88 21.33
C GLY A 54 -12.19 15.71 21.59
N VAL A 55 -11.39 15.48 20.55
CA VAL A 55 -9.92 15.40 20.66
C VAL A 55 -9.33 16.71 21.21
N GLU A 56 -9.84 17.84 20.77
CA GLU A 56 -9.41 19.13 21.24
C GLU A 56 -9.75 19.35 22.72
N SER A 57 -10.93 18.90 23.19
CA SER A 57 -11.31 18.96 24.61
C SER A 57 -10.45 18.05 25.48
N ASP A 58 -10.09 16.86 24.99
CA ASP A 58 -9.19 15.94 25.70
C ASP A 58 -7.76 16.49 25.83
N VAL A 59 -7.25 17.10 24.75
CA VAL A 59 -5.95 17.77 24.75
C VAL A 59 -5.97 18.98 25.69
N ARG A 60 -7.06 19.75 25.73
CA ARG A 60 -7.25 20.87 26.65
C ARG A 60 -7.30 20.44 28.12
N SER A 61 -7.93 19.31 28.41
CA SER A 61 -7.99 18.78 29.81
C SER A 61 -6.60 18.41 30.32
N ALA A 62 -5.65 18.02 29.46
CA ALA A 62 -4.26 17.83 29.82
C ALA A 62 -3.50 19.15 30.09
N GLY A 63 -4.04 20.27 29.64
CA GLY A 63 -3.43 21.60 29.77
C GLY A 63 -3.36 22.14 31.21
N HIS A 64 -4.14 21.56 32.17
CA HIS A 64 -4.08 21.97 33.59
C HIS A 64 -2.69 21.84 34.20
N VAL A 65 -1.85 20.94 33.70
CA VAL A 65 -0.46 20.78 34.19
C VAL A 65 0.44 21.96 33.82
N VAL A 66 0.07 22.74 32.79
CA VAL A 66 0.89 23.84 32.20
C VAL A 66 0.20 25.19 32.35
N SER A 67 -0.84 25.29 33.18
CA SER A 67 -1.68 26.48 33.38
C SER A 67 -0.91 27.74 33.85
N TRP A 68 0.22 27.56 34.54
CA TRP A 68 1.11 28.67 34.95
C TRP A 68 1.72 29.44 33.75
N LEU A 69 1.74 28.85 32.58
CA LEU A 69 2.20 29.52 31.35
C LEU A 69 1.14 30.43 30.72
N MET A 70 -0.11 30.37 31.18
CA MET A 70 -1.19 31.22 30.68
C MET A 70 -0.98 32.71 31.01
N ASP A 71 -0.17 33.03 32.02
CA ASP A 71 0.16 34.38 32.41
C ASP A 71 1.19 35.04 31.47
N VAL A 72 1.85 34.28 30.59
CA VAL A 72 2.81 34.80 29.61
C VAL A 72 2.08 35.27 28.36
N PRO A 73 2.33 36.52 27.88
CA PRO A 73 1.71 37.01 26.67
C PRO A 73 2.06 36.10 25.46
N THR A 74 1.06 35.56 24.82
CA THR A 74 1.19 34.66 23.66
C THR A 74 1.96 35.26 22.52
N SER A 75 1.70 36.55 22.25
CA SER A 75 2.40 37.34 21.23
C SER A 75 3.90 37.40 21.47
N LEU A 76 4.32 37.46 22.72
CA LEU A 76 5.74 37.56 23.08
C LEU A 76 6.47 36.24 22.84
N LEU A 77 5.87 35.10 23.22
CA LEU A 77 6.41 33.76 22.95
C LEU A 77 6.52 33.49 21.44
N GLN A 78 5.51 33.87 20.69
CA GLN A 78 5.49 33.73 19.24
C GLN A 78 6.57 34.59 18.57
N GLN A 79 6.71 35.87 18.97
CA GLN A 79 7.72 36.76 18.42
C GLN A 79 9.14 36.30 18.74
N ILE A 80 9.39 35.87 19.97
CA ILE A 80 10.69 35.27 20.34
C ILE A 80 11.00 34.05 19.50
N ALA A 81 10.03 33.15 19.31
CA ALA A 81 10.23 31.96 18.49
C ALA A 81 10.54 32.32 17.03
N ILE A 82 9.80 33.26 16.42
CA ILE A 82 10.06 33.76 15.07
C ILE A 82 11.47 34.29 14.93
N VAL A 83 11.84 35.25 15.81
CA VAL A 83 13.16 35.89 15.74
C VAL A 83 14.26 34.84 15.94
N PHE A 84 14.14 34.01 16.97
CA PHE A 84 15.17 33.01 17.28
C PHE A 84 15.38 32.00 16.15
N ILE A 85 14.30 31.43 15.61
CA ILE A 85 14.38 30.44 14.52
C ILE A 85 14.94 31.12 13.25
N THR A 86 14.38 32.28 12.88
CA THR A 86 14.77 32.97 11.64
C THR A 86 16.23 33.41 11.69
N VAL A 87 16.65 34.06 12.79
CA VAL A 87 18.02 34.53 12.93
C VAL A 87 19.01 33.36 12.99
N SER A 88 18.72 32.33 13.78
CA SER A 88 19.61 31.16 13.90
C SER A 88 19.82 30.46 12.55
N VAL A 89 18.77 30.27 11.78
CA VAL A 89 18.85 29.61 10.47
C VAL A 89 19.52 30.49 9.43
N LEU A 90 19.21 31.80 9.40
CA LEU A 90 19.86 32.74 8.48
C LEU A 90 21.35 32.86 8.75
N ILE A 91 21.77 32.99 10.03
CA ILE A 91 23.19 33.00 10.40
C ILE A 91 23.88 31.73 9.91
N GLN A 92 23.27 30.57 10.09
CA GLN A 92 23.84 29.30 9.61
C GLN A 92 24.00 29.28 8.08
N LEU A 93 23.00 29.76 7.33
CA LEU A 93 23.06 29.87 5.87
C LEU A 93 24.14 30.84 5.39
N LEU A 94 24.30 31.97 6.11
CA LEU A 94 25.32 32.99 5.80
C LEU A 94 26.74 32.44 6.06
N ILE A 95 26.93 31.72 7.17
CA ILE A 95 28.22 31.08 7.50
C ILE A 95 28.55 30.03 6.43
N ALA A 96 27.54 29.28 5.95
CA ALA A 96 27.71 28.33 4.87
C ALA A 96 27.92 28.99 3.47
N LYS A 97 27.93 30.33 3.39
CA LYS A 97 28.03 31.11 2.12
C LYS A 97 26.92 30.82 1.12
N GLU A 98 25.77 30.37 1.59
CA GLU A 98 24.60 30.08 0.76
C GLU A 98 23.64 31.26 0.65
N TRP A 99 24.12 32.35 0.10
CA TRP A 99 23.42 33.65 0.02
C TRP A 99 22.06 33.54 -0.67
N LEU A 100 22.00 32.84 -1.77
CA LEU A 100 20.76 32.68 -2.53
C LEU A 100 19.72 31.88 -1.72
N GLN A 101 20.14 30.84 -1.00
CA GLN A 101 19.24 30.04 -0.17
C GLN A 101 18.69 30.86 1.01
N SER A 102 19.53 31.75 1.55
CA SER A 102 19.14 32.68 2.62
C SER A 102 18.04 33.64 2.14
N VAL A 103 18.23 34.26 0.95
CA VAL A 103 17.26 35.21 0.37
C VAL A 103 15.95 34.48 0.04
N VAL A 104 16.04 33.30 -0.61
CA VAL A 104 14.85 32.51 -0.97
C VAL A 104 14.08 32.05 0.24
N SER A 105 14.78 31.69 1.34
CA SER A 105 14.12 31.31 2.59
C SER A 105 13.37 32.48 3.21
N ALA A 106 13.97 33.68 3.19
CA ALA A 106 13.30 34.89 3.64
C ALA A 106 12.06 35.24 2.80
N ILE A 107 12.14 35.10 1.49
CA ILE A 107 10.99 35.27 0.58
C ILE A 107 9.91 34.22 0.90
N ALA A 108 10.30 32.95 1.15
CA ALA A 108 9.39 31.89 1.51
C ALA A 108 8.63 32.17 2.83
N LEU A 109 9.27 32.83 3.78
CA LEU A 109 8.61 33.31 5.01
C LEU A 109 7.45 34.24 4.68
N ILE A 110 7.70 35.27 3.87
CA ILE A 110 6.71 36.26 3.45
C ILE A 110 5.57 35.60 2.65
N LEU A 111 5.94 34.76 1.70
CA LEU A 111 4.95 34.05 0.89
C LEU A 111 4.11 33.06 1.71
N GLY A 112 4.66 32.51 2.80
CA GLY A 112 3.94 31.67 3.75
C GLY A 112 2.84 32.44 4.48
N PHE A 113 3.10 33.68 4.92
CA PHE A 113 2.06 34.56 5.46
C PHE A 113 0.99 34.88 4.42
N ALA A 114 1.39 35.28 3.22
CA ALA A 114 0.46 35.62 2.14
C ALA A 114 -0.43 34.43 1.75
N ALA A 115 0.13 33.22 1.66
CA ALA A 115 -0.62 32.01 1.32
C ALA A 115 -1.70 31.68 2.35
N ILE A 116 -1.37 31.75 3.64
CA ILE A 116 -2.32 31.43 4.69
C ILE A 116 -3.42 32.51 4.81
N TRP A 117 -3.09 33.76 4.56
CA TRP A 117 -4.12 34.82 4.48
C TRP A 117 -5.07 34.59 3.32
N GLY A 118 -4.57 34.19 2.16
CA GLY A 118 -5.40 33.79 1.03
C GLY A 118 -6.31 32.61 1.35
N ILE A 119 -5.80 31.57 1.99
CA ILE A 119 -6.60 30.40 2.42
C ILE A 119 -7.62 30.82 3.47
N SER A 120 -7.27 31.65 4.44
CA SER A 120 -8.18 32.20 5.45
C SER A 120 -9.32 33.01 4.80
N ALA A 121 -9.02 33.82 3.79
CA ALA A 121 -10.02 34.58 3.04
C ALA A 121 -10.97 33.65 2.24
N LEU A 122 -10.44 32.59 1.63
CA LEU A 122 -11.25 31.59 0.94
C LEU A 122 -12.20 30.83 1.89
N ILE A 123 -11.71 30.43 3.07
CA ILE A 123 -12.51 29.76 4.08
C ILE A 123 -13.59 30.70 4.63
N SER A 124 -13.23 31.95 4.96
CA SER A 124 -14.20 32.96 5.43
C SER A 124 -15.26 33.26 4.38
N GLY A 125 -14.88 33.29 3.10
CA GLY A 125 -15.79 33.51 1.98
C GLY A 125 -16.73 32.33 1.67
N SER A 126 -16.46 31.15 2.22
CA SER A 126 -17.26 29.93 1.98
C SER A 126 -18.64 29.96 2.65
N GLY A 127 -18.84 30.85 3.64
CA GLY A 127 -20.11 30.97 4.38
C GLY A 127 -20.48 29.77 5.25
N ASN A 128 -19.53 28.85 5.48
CA ASN A 128 -19.75 27.67 6.31
C ASN A 128 -19.34 27.94 7.77
N ASP A 129 -20.33 28.28 8.60
CA ASP A 129 -20.10 28.64 10.02
C ASP A 129 -19.44 27.54 10.83
N THR A 130 -19.74 26.27 10.55
CA THR A 130 -19.15 25.12 11.26
C THR A 130 -17.65 25.00 10.96
N LEU A 131 -17.25 25.24 9.70
CA LEU A 131 -15.84 25.25 9.30
C LEU A 131 -15.10 26.44 9.92
N ILE A 132 -15.71 27.60 9.87
CA ILE A 132 -15.14 28.82 10.45
C ILE A 132 -14.89 28.65 11.95
N MET A 133 -15.91 28.16 12.69
CA MET A 133 -15.77 27.91 14.14
C MET A 133 -14.75 26.83 14.47
N SER A 134 -14.64 25.75 13.69
CA SER A 134 -13.67 24.66 13.94
C SER A 134 -12.22 25.05 13.70
N MET A 135 -11.99 26.12 12.91
CA MET A 135 -10.64 26.59 12.57
C MET A 135 -10.27 27.90 13.29
N MET A 136 -11.23 28.53 13.97
CA MET A 136 -11.03 29.79 14.63
C MET A 136 -9.94 29.68 15.71
N SER A 137 -8.95 30.54 15.62
CA SER A 137 -7.85 30.67 16.59
C SER A 137 -8.16 31.82 17.55
N ASN A 138 -8.08 31.57 18.85
CA ASN A 138 -8.20 32.56 19.88
C ASN A 138 -6.87 33.33 20.13
N GLY A 139 -5.81 32.92 19.42
CA GLY A 139 -4.49 33.51 19.52
C GLY A 139 -4.31 34.74 18.62
N THR A 140 -3.34 35.56 18.92
CA THR A 140 -2.97 36.73 18.13
C THR A 140 -2.35 36.29 16.79
N SER A 141 -3.13 36.28 15.73
CA SER A 141 -2.56 36.33 14.39
C SER A 141 -2.04 37.74 14.11
N VAL A 142 -0.91 37.86 13.42
CA VAL A 142 -0.35 39.16 12.99
C VAL A 142 -1.27 39.84 11.96
N GLY A 143 -2.23 39.09 11.39
CA GLY A 143 -3.25 39.55 10.48
C GLY A 143 -4.66 39.20 10.94
N THR A 144 -5.66 39.71 10.26
CA THR A 144 -7.09 39.44 10.49
C THR A 144 -7.52 38.01 10.01
N GLY A 145 -6.57 37.07 9.96
CA GLY A 145 -6.80 35.73 9.42
C GLY A 145 -7.48 34.79 10.40
N LEU A 146 -8.32 33.91 9.86
CA LEU A 146 -8.99 32.85 10.60
C LEU A 146 -8.00 31.79 11.09
N LEU A 147 -6.99 31.49 10.28
CA LEU A 147 -5.98 30.47 10.53
C LEU A 147 -4.71 31.07 11.16
N PRO A 148 -4.01 30.32 12.04
CA PRO A 148 -2.76 30.80 12.64
C PRO A 148 -1.65 30.89 11.58
N ASP A 149 -1.26 32.09 11.21
CA ASP A 149 -0.36 32.43 10.11
C ASP A 149 1.11 32.07 10.39
N PHE A 150 1.52 32.14 11.64
CA PHE A 150 2.88 31.84 12.09
C PHE A 150 3.42 30.49 11.60
N TYR A 151 2.60 29.41 11.69
CA TYR A 151 3.07 28.06 11.36
C TYR A 151 3.29 27.90 9.87
N ALA A 152 2.46 28.51 9.03
CA ALA A 152 2.63 28.43 7.59
C ALA A 152 3.89 29.17 7.15
N ALA A 153 4.12 30.35 7.67
CA ALA A 153 5.31 31.15 7.37
C ALA A 153 6.60 30.45 7.79
N MET A 154 6.65 29.96 9.05
CA MET A 154 7.82 29.26 9.56
C MET A 154 8.03 27.90 8.90
N ALA A 155 6.98 27.13 8.61
CA ALA A 155 7.09 25.87 7.89
C ALA A 155 7.59 26.06 6.45
N SER A 156 7.14 27.08 5.74
CA SER A 156 7.66 27.44 4.43
C SER A 156 9.14 27.83 4.50
N PHE A 157 9.51 28.74 5.41
CA PHE A 157 10.88 29.15 5.65
C PHE A 157 11.82 27.98 5.92
N LEU A 158 11.49 27.15 6.92
CA LEU A 158 12.31 26.00 7.33
C LEU A 158 12.41 24.93 6.24
N THR A 159 11.35 24.74 5.46
CA THR A 159 11.33 23.78 4.34
C THR A 159 12.30 24.22 3.25
N VAL A 160 12.32 25.52 2.92
CA VAL A 160 13.23 26.10 1.93
C VAL A 160 14.66 26.18 2.46
N ALA A 161 14.87 26.45 3.74
CA ALA A 161 16.19 26.53 4.34
C ALA A 161 17.01 25.24 4.25
N GLY A 162 16.36 24.09 4.05
CA GLY A 162 17.04 22.81 3.78
C GLY A 162 16.67 21.68 4.73
N PRO A 163 17.22 20.48 4.51
CA PRO A 163 16.82 19.27 5.22
C PRO A 163 17.26 19.29 6.70
N ARG A 164 16.41 18.72 7.57
CA ARG A 164 16.66 18.63 9.03
C ARG A 164 17.92 17.83 9.39
N ARG A 165 18.34 16.90 8.52
CA ARG A 165 19.47 15.99 8.80
C ARG A 165 20.82 16.69 8.73
N THR A 166 20.96 17.63 7.81
CA THR A 166 22.24 18.26 7.51
C THR A 166 22.49 19.57 8.24
N ARG A 167 21.39 20.20 8.73
CA ARG A 167 21.48 21.54 9.32
C ARG A 167 20.92 21.55 10.73
N SER A 168 21.82 21.78 11.71
CA SER A 168 21.44 21.83 13.10
C SER A 168 20.42 22.95 13.40
N GLY A 169 20.57 24.15 12.82
CA GLY A 169 19.60 25.23 12.97
C GLY A 169 18.22 24.88 12.43
N THR A 170 18.13 24.27 11.26
CA THR A 170 16.85 23.82 10.71
C THR A 170 16.23 22.72 11.58
N LYS A 171 17.04 21.78 12.12
CA LYS A 171 16.58 20.74 13.04
C LYS A 171 15.98 21.35 14.32
N TRP A 172 16.70 22.28 14.95
CA TRP A 172 16.21 22.98 16.15
C TRP A 172 15.00 23.84 15.83
N GLY A 173 15.01 24.57 14.70
CA GLY A 173 13.87 25.35 14.24
C GLY A 173 12.58 24.56 14.14
N TRP A 174 12.63 23.37 13.53
CA TRP A 174 11.46 22.46 13.47
C TRP A 174 11.05 21.94 14.85
N ASN A 175 11.99 21.61 15.72
CA ASN A 175 11.67 21.14 17.07
C ASN A 175 10.96 22.22 17.88
N ILE A 176 11.48 23.44 17.85
CA ILE A 176 10.87 24.62 18.53
C ILE A 176 9.48 24.87 17.95
N LEU A 177 9.34 24.86 16.62
CA LEU A 177 8.07 25.12 15.96
C LEU A 177 6.99 24.08 16.34
N TYR A 178 7.34 22.79 16.41
CA TYR A 178 6.41 21.75 16.88
C TYR A 178 6.10 21.88 18.37
N THR A 179 7.09 22.22 19.20
CA THR A 179 6.87 22.42 20.64
C THR A 179 5.91 23.59 20.87
N VAL A 180 6.09 24.69 20.17
CA VAL A 180 5.21 25.85 20.25
C VAL A 180 3.81 25.54 19.75
N ALA A 181 3.70 24.74 18.64
CA ALA A 181 2.40 24.32 18.12
C ALA A 181 1.62 23.46 19.13
N VAL A 182 2.28 22.46 19.72
CA VAL A 182 1.65 21.61 20.75
C VAL A 182 1.25 22.45 21.97
N LEU A 183 2.13 23.30 22.43
CA LEU A 183 1.87 24.17 23.58
C LEU A 183 0.65 25.08 23.34
N PHE A 184 0.55 25.73 22.17
CA PHE A 184 -0.55 26.63 21.86
C PHE A 184 -1.89 25.92 21.65
N VAL A 185 -1.87 24.67 21.16
CA VAL A 185 -3.08 23.83 21.07
C VAL A 185 -3.51 23.41 22.49
N VAL A 186 -2.57 22.97 23.35
CA VAL A 186 -2.84 22.57 24.74
C VAL A 186 -3.39 23.73 25.57
N LEU A 187 -2.84 24.93 25.39
CA LEU A 187 -3.31 26.15 26.07
C LEU A 187 -4.59 26.76 25.41
N SER A 188 -5.18 26.10 24.43
CA SER A 188 -6.39 26.55 23.73
C SER A 188 -6.27 27.87 22.96
N TRP A 189 -5.06 28.30 22.68
CA TRP A 189 -4.83 29.53 21.92
C TRP A 189 -5.05 29.35 20.42
N ASN A 190 -4.76 28.14 19.90
CA ASN A 190 -4.98 27.79 18.50
C ASN A 190 -5.81 26.50 18.40
N SER A 191 -6.65 26.40 17.36
CA SER A 191 -7.34 25.17 17.04
C SER A 191 -6.37 24.15 16.44
N LEU A 192 -6.54 22.89 16.77
CA LEU A 192 -5.73 21.80 16.21
C LEU A 192 -5.85 21.74 14.67
N SER A 193 -7.06 21.88 14.16
CA SER A 193 -7.36 21.88 12.72
C SER A 193 -6.66 23.05 12.01
N GLY A 194 -6.74 24.25 12.57
CA GLY A 194 -6.10 25.43 12.02
C GLY A 194 -4.58 25.33 11.97
N VAL A 195 -3.95 24.77 13.01
CA VAL A 195 -2.51 24.52 13.06
C VAL A 195 -2.07 23.51 11.99
N LEU A 196 -2.81 22.42 11.83
CA LEU A 196 -2.49 21.37 10.83
C LEU A 196 -2.62 21.91 9.40
N VAL A 197 -3.67 22.68 9.11
CA VAL A 197 -3.86 23.31 7.79
C VAL A 197 -2.75 24.31 7.52
N SER A 198 -2.35 25.10 8.51
CA SER A 198 -1.25 26.07 8.37
C SER A 198 0.09 25.38 8.12
N PHE A 199 0.39 24.30 8.82
CA PHE A 199 1.58 23.48 8.54
C PHE A 199 1.56 22.88 7.15
N ALA A 200 0.44 22.33 6.74
CA ALA A 200 0.27 21.73 5.41
C ALA A 200 0.46 22.76 4.30
N ALA A 201 -0.16 23.93 4.42
CA ALA A 201 -0.02 25.02 3.46
C ALA A 201 1.43 25.54 3.37
N GLY A 202 2.07 25.79 4.51
CA GLY A 202 3.45 26.27 4.54
C GLY A 202 4.43 25.24 3.98
N ARG A 203 4.23 23.97 4.29
CA ARG A 203 5.06 22.90 3.77
C ARG A 203 4.88 22.69 2.27
N ALA A 204 3.64 22.73 1.78
CA ALA A 204 3.33 22.66 0.36
C ALA A 204 3.99 23.79 -0.42
N LEU A 205 3.86 25.02 0.07
CA LEU A 205 4.49 26.20 -0.53
C LEU A 205 6.02 26.09 -0.52
N GLY A 206 6.61 25.72 0.61
CA GLY A 206 8.07 25.57 0.72
C GLY A 206 8.62 24.51 -0.24
N MET A 207 7.95 23.37 -0.40
CA MET A 207 8.33 22.33 -1.36
C MET A 207 8.17 22.80 -2.82
N LEU A 208 7.11 23.56 -3.10
CA LEU A 208 6.89 24.15 -4.42
C LEU A 208 8.02 25.13 -4.79
N ILE A 209 8.40 26.00 -3.86
CA ILE A 209 9.51 26.96 -4.04
C ILE A 209 10.82 26.21 -4.29
N ARG A 210 11.10 25.12 -3.53
CA ARG A 210 12.26 24.27 -3.73
C ARG A 210 12.26 23.63 -5.11
N PHE A 211 11.14 23.10 -5.57
CA PHE A 211 11.02 22.54 -6.91
C PHE A 211 11.25 23.59 -8.00
N MET A 212 10.67 24.78 -7.85
CA MET A 212 10.83 25.86 -8.84
C MET A 212 12.29 26.32 -9.01
N LEU A 213 12.97 26.55 -7.88
CA LEU A 213 14.32 27.09 -7.87
C LEU A 213 15.42 26.04 -7.92
N GLY A 214 15.07 24.77 -7.72
CA GLY A 214 16.01 23.67 -7.56
C GLY A 214 16.77 23.72 -6.24
N THR A 215 17.27 22.57 -5.80
CA THR A 215 18.11 22.43 -4.61
C THR A 215 19.56 22.17 -5.03
N GLN A 216 20.51 22.74 -4.30
CA GLN A 216 21.91 22.32 -4.41
C GLN A 216 22.06 20.93 -3.81
N THR A 217 22.72 20.05 -4.52
CA THR A 217 23.09 18.72 -4.01
C THR A 217 24.19 18.91 -2.96
N ASN A 218 23.94 18.51 -1.71
CA ASN A 218 24.94 18.59 -0.62
C ASN A 218 25.88 17.36 -0.59
N GLY A 219 26.02 16.64 -1.70
CA GLY A 219 26.90 15.50 -1.83
C GLY A 219 28.40 15.87 -1.80
N ALA A 220 29.26 14.90 -1.55
CA ALA A 220 30.71 15.06 -1.60
C ALA A 220 31.19 15.36 -3.03
N TRP A 221 31.98 16.39 -3.24
CA TRP A 221 32.47 16.85 -4.53
C TRP A 221 33.98 17.05 -4.50
N GLY A 222 34.64 16.79 -5.60
CA GLY A 222 36.02 17.12 -5.86
C GLY A 222 36.92 16.87 -4.64
N ASN A 223 37.31 17.95 -3.95
CA ASN A 223 38.17 17.88 -2.78
C ASN A 223 37.60 17.02 -1.64
N GLN A 224 36.30 16.99 -1.45
CA GLN A 224 35.67 16.17 -0.40
C GLN A 224 35.76 14.67 -0.73
N VAL A 225 35.62 14.32 -2.01
CA VAL A 225 35.82 12.94 -2.48
C VAL A 225 37.28 12.56 -2.32
N ALA A 226 38.23 13.40 -2.75
CA ALA A 226 39.65 13.14 -2.58
C ALA A 226 40.04 13.00 -1.09
N GLN A 227 39.47 13.81 -0.20
CA GLN A 227 39.71 13.69 1.24
C GLN A 227 39.13 12.39 1.81
N ALA A 228 37.94 11.96 1.36
CA ALA A 228 37.35 10.70 1.76
C ALA A 228 38.19 9.50 1.29
N LEU A 229 38.74 9.54 0.07
CA LEU A 229 39.66 8.53 -0.44
C LEU A 229 40.96 8.45 0.36
N ARG A 230 41.49 9.60 0.79
CA ARG A 230 42.68 9.63 1.69
C ARG A 230 42.38 8.96 3.05
N SER A 231 41.17 9.05 3.57
CA SER A 231 40.82 8.43 4.84
C SER A 231 40.89 6.90 4.80
N ILE A 232 40.84 6.29 3.62
CA ILE A 232 40.99 4.85 3.40
C ILE A 232 42.36 4.46 2.82
N GLY A 233 43.29 5.41 2.78
CA GLY A 233 44.70 5.15 2.40
C GLY A 233 45.03 5.41 0.93
N ILE A 234 44.13 6.01 0.13
CA ILE A 234 44.39 6.38 -1.28
C ILE A 234 44.81 7.84 -1.34
N ASP A 235 46.06 8.12 -1.60
CA ASP A 235 46.55 9.49 -1.84
C ASP A 235 46.36 9.86 -3.31
N VAL A 236 45.27 10.55 -3.61
CA VAL A 236 44.82 10.84 -4.97
C VAL A 236 45.68 11.92 -5.63
N ALA A 237 46.33 11.58 -6.74
CA ALA A 237 47.03 12.50 -7.61
C ALA A 237 46.08 13.16 -8.61
N SER A 238 45.16 12.39 -9.22
CA SER A 238 44.14 12.94 -10.11
C SER A 238 42.78 12.31 -9.87
N LEU A 239 41.74 13.12 -9.95
CA LEU A 239 40.35 12.72 -9.82
C LEU A 239 39.55 13.34 -10.97
N SER A 240 38.99 12.52 -11.86
CA SER A 240 38.19 12.95 -12.99
C SER A 240 36.81 12.33 -12.95
N ARG A 241 35.76 13.14 -13.14
CA ARG A 241 34.39 12.67 -13.20
C ARG A 241 34.13 12.04 -14.55
N ARG A 242 33.66 10.76 -14.52
CA ARG A 242 33.19 10.08 -15.72
C ARG A 242 31.80 10.59 -16.03
N LEU A 243 31.63 11.28 -17.15
CA LEU A 243 30.31 11.63 -17.67
C LEU A 243 29.75 10.39 -18.35
N ALA A 244 28.50 10.03 -18.06
CA ALA A 244 27.83 8.91 -18.70
C ALA A 244 27.89 9.09 -20.23
N THR A 245 28.68 8.28 -20.89
CA THR A 245 28.78 8.26 -22.34
C THR A 245 28.22 6.95 -22.85
N TYR A 246 27.23 7.02 -23.72
CA TYR A 246 26.89 5.88 -24.57
C TYR A 246 28.11 5.62 -25.47
N THR A 247 28.47 4.34 -25.64
CA THR A 247 29.45 3.98 -26.66
C THR A 247 28.92 4.38 -28.03
N ASP A 248 29.81 4.76 -28.96
CA ASP A 248 29.46 5.10 -30.35
C ASP A 248 28.66 4.02 -31.08
N SER A 249 28.65 2.79 -30.56
CA SER A 249 27.88 1.65 -31.07
C SER A 249 26.47 1.52 -30.44
N GLY A 250 26.04 2.42 -29.54
CA GLY A 250 24.74 2.36 -28.88
C GLY A 250 24.63 1.21 -27.86
N MET A 251 25.73 0.53 -27.52
CA MET A 251 25.76 -0.51 -26.50
C MET A 251 25.76 0.12 -25.10
N LEU A 252 24.92 -0.42 -24.24
CA LEU A 252 24.91 -0.08 -22.83
C LEU A 252 26.26 -0.48 -22.20
N LYS A 253 26.87 0.43 -21.45
CA LYS A 253 28.08 0.15 -20.71
C LYS A 253 27.84 -0.82 -19.59
N THR A 254 28.93 -1.47 -19.17
CA THR A 254 28.95 -2.46 -18.09
C THR A 254 28.28 -1.98 -16.81
N THR A 255 27.86 -2.86 -16.08
CA THR A 255 27.40 -3.14 -14.73
C THR A 255 27.63 -2.11 -13.64
N LEU A 256 28.62 -1.25 -13.72
CA LEU A 256 28.71 -0.03 -12.93
C LEU A 256 27.85 1.09 -13.49
N ASP A 257 27.37 0.91 -14.72
CA ASP A 257 26.54 1.88 -15.42
C ASP A 257 25.03 1.58 -15.24
N ASP A 258 24.70 0.54 -14.51
CA ASP A 258 23.35 0.17 -14.11
C ASP A 258 22.77 1.17 -13.08
N ASP A 259 22.00 0.73 -12.15
CA ASP A 259 21.40 1.52 -11.07
C ASP A 259 22.39 2.41 -10.30
N LEU A 260 23.66 2.04 -10.29
CA LEU A 260 24.70 2.87 -9.69
C LEU A 260 24.92 4.16 -10.45
N THR A 261 24.84 4.15 -11.79
CA THR A 261 25.03 5.37 -12.61
C THR A 261 23.78 6.24 -12.70
N GLU A 262 22.58 5.66 -12.65
CA GLU A 262 21.36 6.46 -12.55
C GLU A 262 21.33 7.25 -11.23
N ASN A 263 21.91 6.70 -10.17
CA ASN A 263 21.80 7.21 -8.81
C ASN A 263 23.14 7.61 -8.19
N SER A 264 24.27 7.23 -8.76
CA SER A 264 25.60 7.58 -8.26
C SER A 264 26.45 8.31 -9.29
N ARG A 265 27.47 9.00 -8.79
CA ARG A 265 28.48 9.68 -9.62
C ARG A 265 29.72 8.81 -9.67
N ILE A 266 30.25 8.57 -10.88
CA ILE A 266 31.44 7.76 -11.09
C ILE A 266 32.63 8.66 -11.34
N TYR A 267 33.73 8.36 -10.68
CA TYR A 267 35.01 9.03 -10.87
C TYR A 267 36.10 8.00 -11.21
N ASP A 268 37.01 8.41 -12.06
CA ASP A 268 38.28 7.74 -12.26
C ASP A 268 39.31 8.45 -11.37
N ALA A 269 39.95 7.72 -10.46
CA ALA A 269 40.96 8.22 -9.57
C ALA A 269 42.30 7.53 -9.85
N ILE A 270 43.37 8.31 -9.83
CA ILE A 270 44.74 7.81 -9.94
C ILE A 270 45.47 8.27 -8.69
N ASP A 271 46.12 7.36 -8.01
CA ASP A 271 46.93 7.68 -6.83
C ASP A 271 48.36 8.16 -7.23
N VAL A 272 49.14 8.53 -6.23
CA VAL A 272 50.52 9.00 -6.43
C VAL A 272 51.44 7.87 -6.96
N ASP A 273 51.08 6.63 -6.70
CA ASP A 273 51.79 5.43 -7.15
C ASP A 273 51.32 4.90 -8.51
N SER A 274 50.46 5.71 -9.19
CA SER A 274 49.88 5.41 -10.51
C SER A 274 48.89 4.25 -10.55
N HIS A 275 48.36 3.80 -9.40
CA HIS A 275 47.27 2.84 -9.38
C HIS A 275 45.99 3.52 -9.78
N GLN A 276 45.16 2.80 -10.53
CA GLN A 276 43.89 3.31 -11.05
C GLN A 276 42.71 2.72 -10.29
N TYR A 277 41.79 3.60 -9.91
CA TYR A 277 40.58 3.21 -9.18
C TYR A 277 39.33 3.74 -9.89
N THR A 278 38.25 2.99 -9.84
CA THR A 278 36.91 3.47 -10.17
C THR A 278 36.15 3.73 -8.88
N VAL A 279 35.65 4.95 -8.74
CA VAL A 279 35.05 5.44 -7.49
C VAL A 279 33.58 5.75 -7.74
N SER A 280 32.68 5.05 -7.07
CA SER A 280 31.23 5.26 -7.11
C SER A 280 30.78 6.06 -5.89
N VAL A 281 30.22 7.25 -6.09
CA VAL A 281 29.76 8.17 -5.04
C VAL A 281 28.24 8.23 -5.07
N LEU A 282 27.57 7.70 -4.03
CA LEU A 282 26.14 7.72 -3.85
C LEU A 282 25.73 8.80 -2.86
N ASP A 283 24.98 9.78 -3.32
CA ASP A 283 24.46 10.86 -2.50
C ASP A 283 23.15 10.46 -1.81
N ASN A 284 23.00 10.78 -0.54
CA ASN A 284 21.84 10.41 0.26
C ASN A 284 20.53 11.01 -0.29
N GLN A 285 20.57 12.19 -0.87
CA GLN A 285 19.39 12.84 -1.47
C GLN A 285 18.88 12.07 -2.70
N VAL A 286 19.80 11.60 -3.55
CA VAL A 286 19.48 10.83 -4.76
C VAL A 286 18.94 9.46 -4.38
N HIS A 287 19.54 8.82 -3.37
CA HIS A 287 19.09 7.54 -2.85
C HIS A 287 17.65 7.60 -2.30
N MET A 288 17.30 8.68 -1.59
CA MET A 288 15.95 8.87 -1.06
C MET A 288 14.88 9.02 -2.15
N ALA A 289 15.20 9.56 -3.31
CA ALA A 289 14.29 9.61 -4.46
C ALA A 289 13.98 8.20 -4.99
N GLY A 290 14.99 7.33 -5.06
CA GLY A 290 14.84 5.92 -5.42
C GLY A 290 14.05 5.09 -4.40
N TYR A 291 14.11 5.45 -3.11
CA TYR A 291 13.42 4.75 -2.02
C TYR A 291 11.90 4.71 -2.18
N LEU A 292 11.28 5.77 -2.69
CA LEU A 292 9.83 5.79 -2.96
C LEU A 292 9.43 4.76 -4.01
N ASN A 293 10.27 4.55 -5.03
CA ASN A 293 10.04 3.53 -6.05
C ASN A 293 10.19 2.12 -5.46
N GLN A 294 11.19 1.89 -4.61
CA GLN A 294 11.37 0.64 -3.87
C GLN A 294 10.18 0.38 -2.93
N LEU A 295 9.68 1.40 -2.21
CA LEU A 295 8.51 1.30 -1.37
C LEU A 295 7.26 0.92 -2.17
N TRP A 296 7.06 1.54 -3.35
CA TRP A 296 5.96 1.24 -4.25
C TRP A 296 6.01 -0.21 -4.77
N GLN A 297 7.19 -0.67 -5.15
CA GLN A 297 7.40 -2.06 -5.58
C GLN A 297 7.12 -3.05 -4.44
N TRP A 298 7.56 -2.74 -3.21
CA TRP A 298 7.28 -3.55 -2.03
C TRP A 298 5.79 -3.63 -1.69
N VAL A 299 5.08 -2.53 -1.79
CA VAL A 299 3.63 -2.50 -1.59
C VAL A 299 2.93 -3.36 -2.64
N ARG A 300 3.44 -3.39 -3.86
CA ARG A 300 2.82 -4.08 -4.99
C ARG A 300 3.08 -5.58 -5.02
N LEU A 301 4.24 -6.07 -4.56
CA LEU A 301 4.66 -7.47 -4.69
C LEU A 301 4.44 -8.26 -3.39
N THR A 302 3.93 -9.49 -3.51
CA THR A 302 3.72 -10.42 -2.39
C THR A 302 4.69 -11.59 -2.50
N GLY A 303 5.21 -12.05 -1.35
CA GLY A 303 6.09 -13.22 -1.30
C GLY A 303 7.54 -12.95 -1.70
N VAL A 304 7.85 -11.73 -2.17
CA VAL A 304 9.20 -11.29 -2.50
C VAL A 304 9.68 -10.36 -1.40
N SER A 305 10.72 -10.75 -0.69
CA SER A 305 11.36 -9.87 0.28
C SER A 305 12.21 -8.86 -0.49
N MET A 306 11.84 -7.57 -0.45
CA MET A 306 12.67 -6.50 -0.98
C MET A 306 13.44 -5.83 0.15
N ARG A 307 14.74 -5.62 -0.08
CA ARG A 307 15.56 -4.83 0.82
C ARG A 307 15.20 -3.35 0.71
N ARG A 308 15.23 -2.66 1.84
CA ARG A 308 15.00 -1.22 1.95
C ARG A 308 16.16 -0.60 2.69
N ASP A 309 17.03 0.06 1.95
CA ASP A 309 18.11 0.82 2.54
C ASP A 309 17.63 2.24 2.83
N ARG A 310 17.75 2.67 4.08
CA ARG A 310 17.25 3.98 4.54
C ARG A 310 18.19 5.13 4.24
N SER A 311 19.43 4.83 3.91
CA SER A 311 20.47 5.82 3.65
C SER A 311 21.45 5.32 2.58
N SER A 312 22.19 6.24 1.95
CA SER A 312 23.30 5.90 1.06
C SER A 312 24.37 5.05 1.76
N PHE A 313 24.58 5.29 3.05
CA PHE A 313 25.46 4.51 3.89
C PHE A 313 25.02 3.03 3.92
N ASP A 314 23.77 2.75 4.28
CA ASP A 314 23.26 1.38 4.34
C ASP A 314 23.35 0.67 2.98
N ALA A 315 23.05 1.39 1.88
CA ALA A 315 23.09 0.85 0.54
C ALA A 315 24.52 0.47 0.09
N ILE A 316 25.48 1.37 0.27
CA ILE A 316 26.86 1.14 -0.15
C ILE A 316 27.55 0.08 0.71
N HIS A 317 27.38 0.13 2.03
CA HIS A 317 27.95 -0.87 2.93
C HIS A 317 27.37 -2.27 2.69
N HIS A 318 26.06 -2.35 2.37
CA HIS A 318 25.45 -3.60 1.97
C HIS A 318 26.03 -4.11 0.65
N HIS A 319 26.12 -3.27 -0.38
CA HIS A 319 26.70 -3.68 -1.66
C HIS A 319 28.15 -4.20 -1.49
N TYR A 320 28.96 -3.50 -0.70
CA TYR A 320 30.30 -3.95 -0.35
C TYR A 320 30.30 -5.32 0.33
N ALA A 321 29.42 -5.52 1.32
CA ALA A 321 29.30 -6.79 2.02
C ALA A 321 28.85 -7.94 1.08
N MET A 322 27.93 -7.65 0.14
CA MET A 322 27.50 -8.62 -0.87
C MET A 322 28.64 -9.05 -1.78
N ILE A 323 29.44 -8.10 -2.28
CA ILE A 323 30.58 -8.40 -3.15
C ILE A 323 31.61 -9.25 -2.39
N LEU A 324 31.96 -8.89 -1.14
CA LEU A 324 32.87 -9.68 -0.32
C LEU A 324 32.32 -11.08 -0.01
N GLY A 325 31.02 -11.20 0.24
CA GLY A 325 30.38 -12.49 0.47
C GLY A 325 30.45 -13.40 -0.75
N LEU A 326 30.21 -12.87 -1.94
CA LEU A 326 30.32 -13.60 -3.20
C LEU A 326 31.78 -14.00 -3.51
N GLN A 327 32.72 -13.11 -3.24
CA GLN A 327 34.13 -13.39 -3.38
C GLN A 327 34.57 -14.54 -2.46
N ASN A 328 34.11 -14.53 -1.19
CA ASN A 328 34.39 -15.61 -0.24
C ASN A 328 33.70 -16.93 -0.64
N ALA A 329 32.60 -16.88 -1.38
CA ALA A 329 31.96 -18.06 -1.96
C ALA A 329 32.69 -18.58 -3.23
N GLY A 330 33.79 -17.97 -3.64
CA GLY A 330 34.59 -18.39 -4.79
C GLY A 330 34.03 -17.90 -6.13
N LEU A 331 33.06 -16.98 -6.13
CA LEU A 331 32.53 -16.40 -7.34
C LEU A 331 33.38 -15.24 -7.84
N THR A 332 33.46 -15.10 -9.16
CA THR A 332 34.14 -13.98 -9.79
C THR A 332 33.31 -12.71 -9.62
N VAL A 333 33.90 -11.69 -9.02
CA VAL A 333 33.27 -10.41 -8.73
C VAL A 333 34.20 -9.24 -9.07
N PRO A 334 33.67 -8.00 -9.22
CA PRO A 334 34.52 -6.83 -9.36
C PRO A 334 35.50 -6.69 -8.19
N GLY A 335 36.71 -6.28 -8.48
CA GLY A 335 37.74 -6.10 -7.44
C GLY A 335 37.46 -4.86 -6.59
N VAL A 336 36.96 -5.06 -5.35
CA VAL A 336 36.66 -3.97 -4.42
C VAL A 336 37.87 -3.62 -3.57
N TYR A 337 38.21 -2.32 -3.49
CA TYR A 337 39.22 -1.80 -2.60
C TYR A 337 38.68 -1.53 -1.20
N GLY A 338 37.57 -0.75 -1.10
CA GLY A 338 36.98 -0.39 0.18
C GLY A 338 35.84 0.60 0.07
N VAL A 339 35.37 1.05 1.25
CA VAL A 339 34.29 2.03 1.38
C VAL A 339 34.80 3.24 2.16
N ALA A 340 34.44 4.42 1.69
CA ALA A 340 34.67 5.70 2.40
C ALA A 340 33.37 6.46 2.55
N ASP A 341 33.25 7.22 3.63
CA ASP A 341 32.08 8.05 3.88
C ASP A 341 32.45 9.53 3.99
N SER A 342 31.63 10.38 3.43
CA SER A 342 31.76 11.84 3.50
C SER A 342 30.40 12.46 3.72
N SER A 343 30.22 13.21 4.78
CA SER A 343 29.02 13.94 5.22
C SER A 343 27.64 13.37 4.77
N GLU A 344 27.28 13.51 3.49
CA GLU A 344 26.01 13.08 2.88
C GLU A 344 26.18 12.12 1.71
N SER A 345 27.38 11.60 1.52
CA SER A 345 27.68 10.67 0.44
C SER A 345 28.47 9.49 0.97
N SER A 346 28.14 8.31 0.48
CA SER A 346 28.92 7.08 0.70
C SER A 346 29.60 6.67 -0.60
N ILE A 347 30.82 6.19 -0.50
CA ILE A 347 31.74 6.00 -1.61
C ILE A 347 32.19 4.55 -1.62
N LEU A 348 32.00 3.88 -2.75
CA LEU A 348 32.53 2.53 -2.99
C LEU A 348 33.67 2.62 -4.02
N VAL A 349 34.81 2.02 -3.70
CA VAL A 349 36.03 2.09 -4.49
C VAL A 349 36.39 0.71 -5.04
N PHE A 350 36.64 0.67 -6.34
CA PHE A 350 37.03 -0.53 -7.05
C PHE A 350 38.45 -0.37 -7.66
N HIS A 351 39.20 -1.48 -7.71
CA HIS A 351 40.42 -1.55 -8.53
C HIS A 351 40.03 -1.57 -10.00
N ARG A 352 40.59 -0.68 -10.79
CA ARG A 352 40.26 -0.57 -12.22
C ARG A 352 40.70 -1.81 -13.02
N ASP A 353 41.83 -2.39 -12.68
CA ASP A 353 42.39 -3.57 -13.35
C ASP A 353 41.55 -4.86 -13.13
N HIS A 354 40.64 -4.83 -12.17
CA HIS A 354 39.76 -5.94 -11.85
C HIS A 354 38.26 -5.59 -12.06
N MET A 355 38.00 -4.74 -13.05
CA MET A 355 36.63 -4.39 -13.43
C MET A 355 36.12 -5.30 -14.54
N PRO A 356 34.84 -5.69 -14.51
CA PRO A 356 34.24 -6.45 -15.59
C PRO A 356 34.18 -5.65 -16.89
N LEU A 357 34.37 -6.35 -17.99
CA LEU A 357 34.26 -5.80 -19.35
C LEU A 357 32.80 -5.96 -19.87
N GLU A 358 32.43 -5.11 -20.81
CA GLU A 358 31.15 -5.19 -21.50
C GLU A 358 30.96 -6.58 -22.13
N CYS A 359 29.77 -7.13 -21.96
CA CYS A 359 29.32 -8.32 -22.66
C CYS A 359 28.22 -7.92 -23.63
N ASN A 360 28.37 -8.26 -24.91
CA ASN A 360 27.26 -8.06 -25.86
C ASN A 360 26.25 -9.19 -25.69
N PRO A 361 25.10 -8.95 -25.07
CA PRO A 361 24.15 -10.00 -24.76
C PRO A 361 23.46 -10.57 -26.00
N ASN A 362 23.52 -9.87 -27.14
CA ASN A 362 22.91 -10.31 -28.41
C ASN A 362 23.75 -11.34 -29.20
N THR A 363 25.01 -11.52 -28.85
CA THR A 363 25.93 -12.44 -29.56
C THR A 363 26.45 -13.56 -28.68
N MET A 364 25.73 -13.91 -27.61
CA MET A 364 26.12 -14.96 -26.68
C MET A 364 26.06 -16.35 -27.33
N SER A 365 27.10 -17.15 -27.12
CA SER A 365 27.09 -18.58 -27.44
C SER A 365 26.25 -19.36 -26.42
N ASP A 366 25.87 -20.61 -26.76
CA ASP A 366 25.17 -21.48 -25.81
C ASP A 366 26.01 -21.73 -24.55
N HIS A 367 27.31 -21.90 -24.73
CA HIS A 367 28.25 -22.05 -23.64
C HIS A 367 28.26 -20.84 -22.69
N ASP A 368 28.17 -19.63 -23.23
CA ASP A 368 28.09 -18.40 -22.43
C ASP A 368 26.84 -18.33 -21.60
N MET A 369 25.69 -18.69 -22.18
CA MET A 369 24.42 -18.74 -21.45
C MET A 369 24.48 -19.75 -20.29
N GLU A 370 25.08 -20.92 -20.53
CA GLU A 370 25.28 -21.94 -19.50
C GLU A 370 26.23 -21.47 -18.37
N LEU A 371 27.29 -20.72 -18.71
CA LEU A 371 28.17 -20.13 -17.73
C LEU A 371 27.47 -19.14 -16.80
N PHE A 372 26.61 -18.23 -17.33
CA PHE A 372 25.83 -17.33 -16.50
C PHE A 372 24.78 -18.06 -15.65
N MET A 373 24.16 -19.11 -16.19
CA MET A 373 23.20 -19.93 -15.44
C MET A 373 23.90 -20.69 -14.31
N THR A 374 25.11 -21.19 -14.56
CA THR A 374 25.95 -21.86 -13.55
C THR A 374 26.41 -20.90 -12.47
N TYR A 375 26.88 -19.69 -12.85
CA TYR A 375 27.24 -18.62 -11.93
C TYR A 375 26.09 -18.27 -10.97
N LEU A 376 24.91 -18.09 -11.51
CA LEU A 376 23.71 -17.79 -10.70
C LEU A 376 23.37 -18.95 -9.75
N SER A 377 23.46 -20.19 -10.22
CA SER A 377 23.18 -21.37 -9.40
C SER A 377 24.17 -21.52 -8.26
N GLU A 378 25.43 -21.19 -8.50
CA GLU A 378 26.48 -21.19 -7.48
C GLU A 378 26.22 -20.12 -6.43
N ALA A 379 25.85 -18.90 -6.83
CA ALA A 379 25.45 -17.86 -5.92
C ALA A 379 24.25 -18.29 -5.07
N HIS A 380 23.24 -18.91 -5.67
CA HIS A 380 22.07 -19.44 -4.96
C HIS A 380 22.44 -20.55 -3.97
N ARG A 381 23.37 -21.43 -4.30
CA ARG A 381 23.84 -22.49 -3.41
C ARG A 381 24.46 -21.95 -2.14
N HIS A 382 25.12 -20.79 -2.23
CA HIS A 382 25.67 -20.05 -1.09
C HIS A 382 24.67 -19.10 -0.41
N GLY A 383 23.38 -19.11 -0.84
CA GLY A 383 22.32 -18.35 -0.21
C GLY A 383 22.14 -16.92 -0.72
N PHE A 384 22.88 -16.50 -1.75
CA PHE A 384 22.76 -15.16 -2.34
C PHE A 384 21.67 -15.11 -3.39
N THR A 385 20.90 -14.03 -3.44
CA THR A 385 19.93 -13.70 -4.49
C THR A 385 20.21 -12.33 -5.05
N HIS A 386 20.02 -12.18 -6.36
CA HIS A 386 20.33 -10.93 -7.08
C HIS A 386 19.15 -9.96 -7.09
N ARG A 387 17.95 -10.47 -7.30
CA ARG A 387 16.64 -9.80 -7.32
C ARG A 387 16.39 -8.85 -8.48
N ARG A 388 17.42 -8.43 -9.22
CA ARG A 388 17.28 -7.53 -10.38
C ARG A 388 18.34 -7.82 -11.44
N ILE A 389 18.15 -8.89 -12.18
CA ILE A 389 18.99 -9.21 -13.34
C ILE A 389 18.48 -8.40 -14.53
N THR A 390 19.36 -7.66 -15.19
CA THR A 390 19.11 -6.82 -16.37
C THR A 390 20.16 -7.08 -17.44
N PRO A 391 19.99 -6.62 -18.69
CA PRO A 391 21.02 -6.80 -19.72
C PRO A 391 22.38 -6.26 -19.28
N GLU A 392 22.40 -5.14 -18.56
CA GLU A 392 23.60 -4.42 -18.12
C GLU A 392 24.35 -5.17 -17.01
N THR A 393 23.68 -6.08 -16.28
CA THR A 393 24.30 -6.84 -15.19
C THR A 393 25.15 -8.03 -15.69
N LEU A 394 25.01 -8.42 -16.95
CA LEU A 394 25.79 -9.51 -17.54
C LEU A 394 27.11 -8.99 -18.07
N SER A 395 28.24 -9.47 -17.55
CA SER A 395 29.58 -9.02 -17.86
C SER A 395 30.58 -10.17 -17.86
N ARG A 396 31.82 -9.87 -18.25
CA ARG A 396 32.95 -10.79 -18.25
C ARG A 396 34.21 -10.10 -17.74
N MET A 397 35.05 -10.85 -17.06
CA MET A 397 36.40 -10.42 -16.76
C MET A 397 37.29 -10.57 -18.01
N GLU A 398 38.47 -9.95 -18.00
CA GLU A 398 39.46 -10.06 -19.10
C GLU A 398 39.85 -11.53 -19.39
N ASN A 399 39.83 -12.40 -18.39
CA ASN A 399 40.06 -13.84 -18.55
C ASN A 399 38.86 -14.61 -19.14
N GLY A 400 37.77 -13.92 -19.55
CA GLY A 400 36.58 -14.52 -20.13
C GLY A 400 35.59 -15.12 -19.12
N GLN A 401 35.88 -15.11 -17.81
CA GLN A 401 34.98 -15.61 -16.80
C GLN A 401 33.69 -14.77 -16.70
N PRO A 402 32.51 -15.39 -16.56
CA PRO A 402 31.27 -14.68 -16.44
C PRO A 402 31.18 -13.96 -15.09
N VAL A 403 30.58 -12.80 -15.11
CA VAL A 403 30.23 -12.02 -13.91
C VAL A 403 28.80 -11.54 -14.03
N ILE A 404 27.99 -11.83 -13.04
CA ILE A 404 26.73 -11.14 -12.85
C ILE A 404 27.00 -10.06 -11.80
N ALA A 405 26.96 -8.80 -12.21
CA ALA A 405 27.18 -7.69 -11.29
C ALA A 405 25.85 -6.99 -10.94
N GLY A 406 25.87 -5.90 -10.19
CA GLY A 406 24.64 -5.23 -9.77
C GLY A 406 23.99 -5.83 -8.51
N TRP A 407 24.77 -6.39 -7.59
CA TRP A 407 24.32 -7.05 -6.37
C TRP A 407 23.78 -6.10 -5.28
N GLN A 408 23.71 -4.80 -5.52
CA GLN A 408 23.17 -3.80 -4.59
C GLN A 408 21.71 -4.06 -4.21
N ASN A 409 20.93 -4.69 -5.09
CA ASN A 409 19.55 -5.07 -4.83
C ASN A 409 19.42 -6.48 -4.22
N GLY A 410 20.51 -7.22 -4.20
CA GLY A 410 20.57 -8.59 -3.72
C GLY A 410 20.47 -8.71 -2.20
N ASP A 411 20.41 -9.96 -1.75
CA ASP A 411 20.40 -10.29 -0.32
C ASP A 411 20.90 -11.71 -0.10
N TYR A 412 21.23 -12.04 1.14
CA TYR A 412 21.63 -13.38 1.55
C TYR A 412 20.59 -13.99 2.50
N GLY A 413 20.53 -15.32 2.56
CA GLY A 413 19.55 -16.03 3.38
C GLY A 413 18.09 -15.81 2.91
N SER A 414 17.89 -15.64 1.61
CA SER A 414 16.61 -15.30 1.01
C SER A 414 15.61 -16.46 1.05
N ALA A 415 14.32 -16.12 0.96
CA ALA A 415 13.24 -17.10 0.84
C ALA A 415 13.27 -17.81 -0.53
N PRO A 416 12.83 -19.10 -0.63
CA PRO A 416 12.85 -19.87 -1.85
C PRO A 416 12.27 -19.19 -3.10
N PRO A 417 11.16 -18.39 -3.03
CA PRO A 417 10.64 -17.70 -4.20
C PRO A 417 11.62 -16.70 -4.84
N ASN A 418 12.56 -16.14 -4.08
CA ASN A 418 13.53 -15.18 -4.62
C ASN A 418 14.55 -15.88 -5.55
N TYR A 419 14.96 -17.11 -5.24
CA TYR A 419 15.81 -17.91 -6.12
C TYR A 419 15.13 -18.24 -7.44
N ALA A 420 13.83 -18.61 -7.38
CA ALA A 420 13.03 -18.85 -8.58
C ALA A 420 12.90 -17.58 -9.44
N LEU A 421 12.70 -16.42 -8.81
CA LEU A 421 12.58 -15.14 -9.52
C LEU A 421 13.87 -14.77 -10.25
N ASP A 422 15.03 -14.94 -9.64
CA ASP A 422 16.32 -14.67 -10.27
C ASP A 422 16.53 -15.58 -11.50
N LYS A 423 16.23 -16.88 -11.37
CA LYS A 423 16.31 -17.82 -12.50
C LYS A 423 15.34 -17.44 -13.61
N VAL A 424 14.11 -17.03 -13.28
CA VAL A 424 13.12 -16.55 -14.25
C VAL A 424 13.61 -15.29 -14.95
N GLN A 425 14.19 -14.33 -14.21
CA GLN A 425 14.72 -13.10 -14.80
C GLN A 425 15.83 -13.40 -15.80
N LEU A 426 16.80 -14.24 -15.41
CA LEU A 426 17.89 -14.63 -16.30
C LEU A 426 17.37 -15.42 -17.52
N LEU A 427 16.46 -16.36 -17.34
CA LEU A 427 15.89 -17.16 -18.42
C LEU A 427 15.09 -16.31 -19.42
N VAL A 428 14.27 -15.38 -18.92
CA VAL A 428 13.50 -14.44 -19.74
C VAL A 428 14.44 -13.51 -20.50
N LEU A 429 15.48 -12.99 -19.85
CA LEU A 429 16.49 -12.14 -20.47
C LEU A 429 17.20 -12.87 -21.63
N LEU A 430 17.75 -14.04 -21.36
CA LEU A 430 18.44 -14.84 -22.39
C LEU A 430 17.51 -15.27 -23.50
N GLY A 431 16.26 -15.63 -23.19
CA GLY A 431 15.25 -15.97 -24.17
C GLY A 431 14.83 -14.79 -25.05
N ALA A 432 14.77 -13.57 -24.48
CA ALA A 432 14.46 -12.35 -25.24
C ALA A 432 15.59 -11.93 -26.18
N LEU A 433 16.85 -12.17 -25.79
CA LEU A 433 18.03 -11.76 -26.57
C LEU A 433 18.48 -12.81 -27.58
N ASN A 434 18.43 -14.10 -27.22
CA ASN A 434 19.03 -15.19 -27.98
C ASN A 434 18.02 -16.23 -28.50
N GLY A 435 16.74 -16.05 -28.22
CA GLY A 435 15.67 -16.96 -28.60
C GLY A 435 15.26 -17.95 -27.50
N ILE A 436 13.95 -18.19 -27.41
CA ILE A 436 13.33 -19.01 -26.34
C ILE A 436 13.87 -20.43 -26.35
N ASP A 437 13.96 -21.05 -27.54
CA ASP A 437 14.34 -22.47 -27.67
C ASP A 437 15.79 -22.73 -27.25
N ARG A 438 16.70 -21.81 -27.61
CA ARG A 438 18.11 -21.88 -27.18
C ARG A 438 18.23 -21.69 -25.67
N ALA A 439 17.53 -20.71 -25.09
CA ALA A 439 17.56 -20.45 -23.65
C ALA A 439 17.01 -21.63 -22.86
N ILE A 440 15.91 -22.27 -23.31
CA ILE A 440 15.36 -23.47 -22.68
C ILE A 440 16.35 -24.65 -22.80
N ALA A 441 16.97 -24.85 -23.96
CA ALA A 441 17.91 -25.94 -24.16
C ALA A 441 19.14 -25.81 -23.22
N CYS A 442 19.71 -24.62 -23.08
CA CYS A 442 20.78 -24.33 -22.12
C CYS A 442 20.31 -24.51 -20.67
N ALA A 443 19.15 -24.04 -20.33
CA ALA A 443 18.58 -24.18 -18.98
C ALA A 443 18.33 -25.66 -18.60
N ARG A 444 17.89 -26.47 -19.56
CA ARG A 444 17.75 -27.92 -19.36
C ARG A 444 19.09 -28.61 -19.05
N ARG A 445 20.14 -28.21 -19.76
CA ARG A 445 21.49 -28.78 -19.55
C ARG A 445 22.06 -28.34 -18.21
N THR A 446 21.78 -27.12 -17.76
CA THR A 446 22.40 -26.54 -16.56
C THR A 446 21.58 -26.82 -15.30
N TRP A 447 20.25 -26.62 -15.33
CA TRP A 447 19.37 -26.75 -14.16
C TRP A 447 18.58 -28.05 -14.12
N GLY A 448 18.43 -28.74 -15.27
CA GLY A 448 17.59 -29.93 -15.41
C GLY A 448 16.09 -29.60 -15.58
N ASP A 449 15.34 -30.60 -16.05
CA ASP A 449 13.91 -30.45 -16.36
C ASP A 449 13.07 -30.16 -15.11
N GLU A 450 13.35 -30.80 -13.99
CA GLU A 450 12.59 -30.63 -12.74
C GLU A 450 12.63 -29.19 -12.22
N GLN A 451 13.84 -28.63 -12.07
CA GLN A 451 13.98 -27.23 -11.62
C GLN A 451 13.38 -26.23 -12.60
N LEU A 452 13.46 -26.54 -13.92
CA LEU A 452 12.89 -25.69 -14.95
C LEU A 452 11.35 -25.67 -14.91
N ILE A 453 10.73 -26.82 -14.69
CA ILE A 453 9.28 -26.96 -14.50
C ILE A 453 8.79 -26.15 -13.31
N ASP A 454 9.52 -26.16 -12.20
CA ASP A 454 9.18 -25.39 -10.98
C ASP A 454 9.20 -23.87 -11.22
N LEU A 455 9.88 -23.38 -12.27
CA LEU A 455 9.88 -21.95 -12.63
C LEU A 455 8.61 -21.51 -13.38
N ALA A 456 7.87 -22.42 -14.01
CA ALA A 456 6.71 -22.07 -14.84
C ALA A 456 5.66 -21.21 -14.14
N PRO A 457 5.29 -21.44 -12.87
CA PRO A 457 4.33 -20.59 -12.14
C PRO A 457 4.81 -19.15 -11.91
N PHE A 458 6.13 -18.92 -11.92
CA PHE A 458 6.75 -17.62 -11.67
C PHE A 458 6.96 -16.81 -12.97
N ILE A 459 6.83 -17.40 -14.16
CA ILE A 459 6.99 -16.71 -15.44
C ILE A 459 5.79 -15.82 -15.71
N GLN A 460 5.87 -14.58 -15.27
CA GLN A 460 4.81 -13.59 -15.40
C GLN A 460 5.39 -12.17 -15.43
N LYS A 461 4.63 -11.22 -15.97
CA LYS A 461 5.06 -9.82 -16.13
C LYS A 461 5.56 -9.17 -14.82
N ALA A 462 5.01 -9.59 -13.67
CA ALA A 462 5.39 -9.05 -12.37
C ALA A 462 6.79 -9.48 -11.91
N ALA A 463 7.27 -10.64 -12.37
CA ALA A 463 8.59 -11.18 -12.02
C ALA A 463 9.74 -10.54 -12.82
N VAL A 464 9.43 -9.93 -13.97
CA VAL A 464 10.42 -9.45 -14.93
C VAL A 464 10.72 -7.96 -14.70
N PRO A 465 12.00 -7.55 -14.51
CA PRO A 465 12.42 -6.16 -14.39
C PRO A 465 12.00 -5.28 -15.57
N ALA A 466 11.88 -3.97 -15.31
CA ALA A 466 11.45 -3.01 -16.33
C ALA A 466 12.42 -2.96 -17.53
N ALA A 467 13.72 -3.06 -17.30
CA ALA A 467 14.75 -3.08 -18.33
C ALA A 467 14.58 -4.24 -19.31
N ILE A 468 14.32 -5.46 -18.81
CA ILE A 468 14.04 -6.62 -19.68
C ILE A 468 12.72 -6.41 -20.44
N ARG A 469 11.69 -5.88 -19.79
CA ARG A 469 10.39 -5.61 -20.42
C ARG A 469 10.43 -4.51 -21.50
N ALA A 470 11.46 -3.66 -21.47
CA ALA A 470 11.69 -2.63 -22.48
C ALA A 470 12.33 -3.20 -23.75
N LEU A 471 12.85 -4.42 -23.72
CA LEU A 471 13.38 -5.09 -24.92
C LEU A 471 12.26 -5.33 -25.94
N PRO A 472 12.50 -5.05 -27.23
CA PRO A 472 11.47 -5.21 -28.27
C PRO A 472 10.91 -6.64 -28.38
N THR A 473 11.73 -7.63 -28.04
CA THR A 473 11.40 -9.07 -28.09
C THR A 473 10.66 -9.56 -26.85
N CYS A 474 10.64 -8.81 -25.73
CA CYS A 474 10.03 -9.21 -24.48
C CYS A 474 8.59 -8.68 -24.37
N ASP A 475 7.66 -9.32 -25.04
CA ASP A 475 6.23 -9.02 -24.95
C ASP A 475 5.45 -10.05 -24.10
N LYS A 476 4.15 -9.83 -23.97
CA LYS A 476 3.26 -10.77 -23.26
C LYS A 476 3.16 -12.12 -23.96
N HIS A 477 3.28 -12.15 -25.27
CA HIS A 477 3.21 -13.36 -26.08
C HIS A 477 4.46 -14.21 -25.82
N MET A 478 5.64 -13.60 -25.80
CA MET A 478 6.91 -14.25 -25.49
C MET A 478 6.88 -14.93 -24.11
N LEU A 479 6.43 -14.23 -23.08
CA LEU A 479 6.31 -14.80 -21.73
C LEU A 479 5.34 -15.98 -21.66
N ASN A 480 4.21 -15.89 -22.36
CA ASN A 480 3.25 -17.00 -22.43
C ASN A 480 3.82 -18.21 -23.21
N THR A 481 4.54 -17.95 -24.30
CA THR A 481 5.19 -19.01 -25.10
C THR A 481 6.28 -19.70 -24.28
N LEU A 482 7.15 -18.94 -23.60
CA LEU A 482 8.18 -19.48 -22.72
C LEU A 482 7.55 -20.37 -21.64
N ARG A 483 6.52 -19.87 -20.96
CA ARG A 483 5.82 -20.59 -19.91
C ARG A 483 5.15 -21.88 -20.46
N SER A 484 4.48 -21.82 -21.62
CA SER A 484 3.80 -22.99 -22.17
C SER A 484 4.79 -24.06 -22.64
N ARG A 485 5.95 -23.67 -23.18
CA ARG A 485 7.00 -24.60 -23.56
C ARG A 485 7.64 -25.31 -22.38
N ILE A 486 7.86 -24.59 -21.27
CA ILE A 486 8.37 -25.17 -20.04
C ILE A 486 7.31 -26.09 -19.40
N ALA A 487 6.05 -25.65 -19.35
CA ALA A 487 4.95 -26.48 -18.83
C ALA A 487 4.75 -27.78 -19.65
N ALA A 488 5.06 -27.76 -20.95
CA ALA A 488 5.00 -28.95 -21.80
C ALA A 488 6.09 -29.99 -21.48
N LEU A 489 7.12 -29.65 -20.71
CA LEU A 489 8.12 -30.59 -20.20
C LEU A 489 7.59 -31.40 -19.01
N ALA A 490 6.52 -30.93 -18.36
CA ALA A 490 5.90 -31.61 -17.22
C ALA A 490 4.97 -32.74 -17.68
N PRO A 491 4.82 -33.80 -16.85
CA PRO A 491 3.75 -34.78 -17.02
C PRO A 491 2.38 -34.09 -17.06
N GLN A 492 1.44 -34.59 -17.87
CA GLN A 492 0.12 -33.94 -18.07
C GLN A 492 -0.66 -33.68 -16.78
N GLU A 493 -0.53 -34.55 -15.76
CA GLU A 493 -1.18 -34.38 -14.46
C GLU A 493 -0.64 -33.18 -13.69
N VAL A 494 0.64 -32.85 -13.86
CA VAL A 494 1.31 -31.71 -13.21
C VAL A 494 1.08 -30.42 -14.00
N ALA A 495 1.10 -30.49 -15.33
CA ALA A 495 0.86 -29.33 -16.21
C ALA A 495 -0.54 -28.72 -16.00
N ASP A 496 -1.58 -29.56 -15.84
CA ASP A 496 -2.96 -29.12 -15.60
C ASP A 496 -3.18 -28.51 -14.20
N SER A 497 -2.28 -28.78 -13.25
CA SER A 497 -2.34 -28.24 -11.88
C SER A 497 -1.52 -26.96 -11.67
N MET A 498 -0.72 -26.54 -12.66
CA MET A 498 0.15 -25.36 -12.55
C MET A 498 -0.63 -24.04 -12.60
N GLU A 499 -1.13 -23.60 -11.46
CA GLU A 499 -1.64 -22.22 -11.30
C GLU A 499 -0.48 -21.22 -11.15
N THR A 500 -0.64 -20.02 -11.70
CA THR A 500 0.35 -18.94 -11.52
C THR A 500 0.37 -18.49 -10.05
N VAL A 501 1.56 -18.43 -9.47
CA VAL A 501 1.76 -17.85 -8.13
C VAL A 501 1.36 -16.37 -8.15
N THR A 502 0.49 -15.96 -7.22
CA THR A 502 0.07 -14.55 -7.12
C THR A 502 1.19 -13.70 -6.52
N LEU A 503 1.95 -13.02 -7.37
CA LEU A 503 3.05 -12.12 -6.96
C LEU A 503 2.60 -10.68 -6.68
N SER A 504 1.34 -10.32 -6.95
CA SER A 504 0.86 -8.95 -6.70
C SER A 504 -0.04 -8.89 -5.47
N ARG A 505 0.31 -8.05 -4.50
CA ARG A 505 -0.52 -7.78 -3.30
C ARG A 505 -1.82 -7.05 -3.63
N PHE A 506 -1.76 -6.13 -4.58
CA PHE A 506 -2.87 -5.27 -4.93
C PHE A 506 -3.26 -5.50 -6.38
N SER A 507 -4.44 -6.05 -6.58
CA SER A 507 -5.13 -6.00 -7.86
C SER A 507 -5.89 -4.66 -7.94
N PHE A 508 -6.30 -4.26 -9.14
CA PHE A 508 -7.21 -3.11 -9.32
C PHE A 508 -8.47 -3.25 -8.46
N ARG A 509 -8.91 -4.48 -8.24
CA ARG A 509 -10.03 -4.81 -7.33
C ARG A 509 -9.71 -4.48 -5.87
N SER A 510 -8.49 -4.72 -5.41
CA SER A 510 -8.06 -4.36 -4.04
C SER A 510 -7.97 -2.84 -3.86
N PHE A 511 -7.57 -2.10 -4.89
CA PHE A 511 -7.57 -0.63 -4.85
C PHE A 511 -9.01 -0.09 -4.76
N ILE A 512 -9.94 -0.64 -5.54
CA ILE A 512 -11.37 -0.29 -5.43
C ILE A 512 -11.89 -0.65 -4.03
N ALA A 513 -11.52 -1.80 -3.48
CA ALA A 513 -11.94 -2.21 -2.14
C ALA A 513 -11.42 -1.25 -1.06
N ILE A 514 -10.16 -0.78 -1.16
CA ILE A 514 -9.60 0.22 -0.26
C ILE A 514 -10.29 1.58 -0.43
N ALA A 515 -10.55 2.01 -1.66
CA ALA A 515 -11.28 3.25 -1.92
C ALA A 515 -12.70 3.18 -1.35
N LEU A 516 -13.40 2.06 -1.54
CA LEU A 516 -14.72 1.81 -0.96
C LEU A 516 -14.67 1.71 0.58
N LEU A 517 -13.60 1.15 1.15
CA LEU A 517 -13.38 1.15 2.59
C LEU A 517 -13.24 2.58 3.13
N VAL A 518 -12.45 3.42 2.45
CA VAL A 518 -12.29 4.84 2.84
C VAL A 518 -13.63 5.56 2.77
N VAL A 519 -14.41 5.33 1.70
CA VAL A 519 -15.76 5.89 1.57
C VAL A 519 -16.70 5.35 2.66
N ALA A 520 -16.64 4.04 2.97
CA ALA A 520 -17.46 3.45 4.03
C ALA A 520 -17.07 3.99 5.41
N VAL A 521 -15.77 4.10 5.69
CA VAL A 521 -15.28 4.75 6.91
C VAL A 521 -15.74 6.20 6.99
N TYR A 522 -15.65 6.94 5.89
CA TYR A 522 -16.15 8.30 5.79
C TYR A 522 -17.67 8.39 6.08
N VAL A 523 -18.47 7.51 5.47
CA VAL A 523 -19.93 7.46 5.70
C VAL A 523 -20.23 7.09 7.15
N VAL A 524 -19.54 6.09 7.72
CA VAL A 524 -19.71 5.69 9.12
C VAL A 524 -19.41 6.85 10.06
N PHE A 525 -18.27 7.52 9.87
CA PHE A 525 -17.87 8.65 10.72
C PHE A 525 -18.73 9.91 10.52
N THR A 526 -19.33 10.10 9.34
CA THR A 526 -20.26 11.23 9.10
C THR A 526 -21.66 10.97 9.64
N GLN A 527 -22.09 9.70 9.75
CA GLN A 527 -23.43 9.31 10.22
C GLN A 527 -23.47 8.98 11.71
N ILE A 528 -22.33 8.64 12.34
CA ILE A 528 -22.30 8.15 13.69
C ILE A 528 -21.46 9.09 14.56
N GLN A 529 -22.11 9.77 15.48
CA GLN A 529 -21.43 10.53 16.53
C GLN A 529 -20.97 9.56 17.63
N PRO A 530 -19.66 9.40 17.90
CA PRO A 530 -19.16 8.45 18.90
C PRO A 530 -19.74 8.67 20.30
N ALA A 531 -20.05 9.91 20.65
CA ALA A 531 -20.70 10.26 21.90
C ALA A 531 -22.12 9.67 22.01
N GLU A 532 -22.88 9.66 20.92
CA GLU A 532 -24.22 9.05 20.88
C GLU A 532 -24.16 7.53 20.94
N MET A 533 -23.11 6.92 20.33
CA MET A 533 -22.88 5.46 20.46
C MET A 533 -22.65 5.05 21.91
N ILE A 534 -21.75 5.75 22.61
CA ILE A 534 -21.45 5.46 24.02
C ILE A 534 -22.68 5.67 24.89
N LYS A 535 -23.46 6.70 24.62
CA LYS A 535 -24.71 6.97 25.29
C LYS A 535 -25.73 5.86 25.01
N ALA A 536 -25.89 5.46 23.73
CA ALA A 536 -26.78 4.39 23.32
C ALA A 536 -26.45 3.03 24.01
N VAL A 537 -25.17 2.67 24.09
CA VAL A 537 -24.73 1.45 24.78
C VAL A 537 -24.99 1.53 26.29
N LYS A 538 -24.85 2.69 26.91
CA LYS A 538 -25.15 2.91 28.32
C LYS A 538 -26.64 2.85 28.64
N GLU A 539 -27.49 3.30 27.73
CA GLU A 539 -28.95 3.33 27.87
C GLU A 539 -29.61 2.01 27.47
N ALA A 540 -28.91 1.12 26.73
CA ALA A 540 -29.44 -0.17 26.33
C ALA A 540 -29.63 -1.13 27.49
N ASN A 541 -30.73 -1.89 27.48
CA ASN A 541 -30.93 -3.00 28.41
C ASN A 541 -29.94 -4.13 28.07
N ILE A 542 -28.94 -4.33 28.93
CA ILE A 542 -27.85 -5.31 28.74
C ILE A 542 -28.39 -6.73 28.57
N ALA A 543 -29.45 -7.10 29.28
CA ALA A 543 -30.06 -8.45 29.19
C ALA A 543 -30.59 -8.67 27.74
N MET A 544 -31.27 -7.70 27.17
CA MET A 544 -31.77 -7.78 25.80
C MET A 544 -30.60 -7.78 24.77
N ALA A 545 -29.57 -7.00 25.01
CA ALA A 545 -28.35 -7.02 24.16
C ALA A 545 -27.68 -8.40 24.17
N LEU A 546 -27.62 -9.09 25.32
CA LEU A 546 -27.11 -10.46 25.40
C LEU A 546 -28.01 -11.47 24.67
N VAL A 547 -29.32 -11.32 24.75
CA VAL A 547 -30.28 -12.12 23.98
C VAL A 547 -30.07 -11.89 22.47
N CYS A 548 -29.79 -10.67 22.04
CA CYS A 548 -29.43 -10.36 20.63
C CYS A 548 -28.20 -11.16 20.18
N VAL A 549 -27.16 -11.30 21.01
CA VAL A 549 -26.01 -12.15 20.73
C VAL A 549 -26.37 -13.62 20.51
N LEU A 550 -27.28 -14.16 21.34
CA LEU A 550 -27.77 -15.56 21.19
C LEU A 550 -28.42 -15.76 19.82
N PHE A 551 -29.22 -14.81 19.35
CA PHE A 551 -29.79 -14.84 18.01
C PHE A 551 -28.70 -14.81 16.91
N GLY A 552 -27.59 -14.11 17.14
CA GLY A 552 -26.43 -14.13 16.26
C GLY A 552 -25.79 -15.52 16.15
N LEU A 553 -25.64 -16.23 17.28
CA LEU A 553 -25.15 -17.60 17.30
C LEU A 553 -26.11 -18.56 16.58
N LEU A 554 -27.43 -18.38 16.76
CA LEU A 554 -28.45 -19.16 16.07
C LEU A 554 -28.46 -18.92 14.56
N ALA A 555 -28.20 -17.70 14.11
CA ALA A 555 -28.07 -17.38 12.70
C ALA A 555 -26.89 -18.13 12.05
N TRP A 556 -25.76 -18.28 12.75
CA TRP A 556 -24.62 -19.07 12.26
C TRP A 556 -24.95 -20.56 12.18
N PHE A 557 -25.72 -21.06 13.14
CA PHE A 557 -26.21 -22.44 13.10
C PHE A 557 -27.08 -22.67 11.85
N GLY A 558 -28.01 -21.75 11.56
CA GLY A 558 -28.82 -21.81 10.33
C GLY A 558 -27.97 -21.81 9.06
N SER A 559 -26.93 -20.96 9.00
CA SER A 559 -26.01 -20.94 7.88
C SER A 559 -25.17 -22.21 7.76
N ALA A 560 -24.66 -22.75 8.88
CA ALA A 560 -23.93 -24.02 8.92
C ALA A 560 -24.82 -25.22 8.47
N MET A 561 -26.07 -25.20 8.89
CA MET A 561 -27.07 -26.20 8.47
C MET A 561 -27.30 -26.16 6.97
N THR A 562 -27.47 -24.97 6.39
CA THR A 562 -27.64 -24.81 4.94
C THR A 562 -26.42 -25.31 4.16
N LEU A 563 -25.19 -25.03 4.61
CA LEU A 563 -23.98 -25.54 3.97
C LEU A 563 -23.87 -27.06 4.11
N GLY A 564 -24.11 -27.58 5.32
CA GLY A 564 -23.98 -29.01 5.62
C GLY A 564 -24.99 -29.88 4.86
N CYS A 565 -26.18 -29.36 4.52
CA CYS A 565 -27.18 -30.12 3.79
C CYS A 565 -26.72 -30.57 2.40
N PHE A 566 -25.89 -29.76 1.74
CA PHE A 566 -25.36 -30.05 0.39
C PHE A 566 -24.04 -30.83 0.42
N MET A 567 -23.55 -31.23 1.60
CA MET A 567 -22.37 -32.08 1.73
C MET A 567 -22.76 -33.53 1.91
N ASP A 568 -21.91 -34.43 1.44
CA ASP A 568 -22.03 -35.88 1.64
C ASP A 568 -21.98 -36.20 3.14
N ALA A 569 -22.78 -37.16 3.61
CA ALA A 569 -22.92 -37.48 5.01
C ALA A 569 -21.60 -37.91 5.69
N ASP A 570 -20.75 -38.60 4.95
CA ASP A 570 -19.42 -39.08 5.37
C ASP A 570 -18.39 -37.94 5.55
N LYS A 571 -18.59 -36.81 4.85
CA LYS A 571 -17.72 -35.65 4.89
C LYS A 571 -18.19 -34.52 5.83
N ARG A 572 -19.36 -34.72 6.47
CA ARG A 572 -19.92 -33.71 7.37
C ARG A 572 -19.22 -33.70 8.72
N ASN A 573 -18.56 -32.59 9.05
CA ASN A 573 -18.07 -32.31 10.40
C ASN A 573 -18.90 -31.17 11.01
N PRO A 574 -19.87 -31.45 11.94
CA PRO A 574 -20.78 -30.43 12.47
C PRO A 574 -20.04 -29.26 13.16
N ILE A 575 -19.00 -29.58 13.91
CA ILE A 575 -18.19 -28.57 14.62
C ILE A 575 -17.40 -27.76 13.59
N GLY A 576 -16.78 -28.42 12.63
CA GLY A 576 -16.04 -27.75 11.53
C GLY A 576 -16.95 -26.84 10.69
N LEU A 577 -18.17 -27.27 10.37
CA LEU A 577 -19.19 -26.47 9.70
C LEU A 577 -19.57 -25.22 10.47
N TYR A 578 -19.84 -25.34 11.77
CA TYR A 578 -20.18 -24.18 12.60
C TYR A 578 -19.00 -23.23 12.71
N CYS A 579 -17.79 -23.76 12.97
CA CYS A 579 -16.57 -22.96 13.02
C CYS A 579 -16.25 -22.28 11.67
N SER A 580 -16.57 -22.90 10.52
CA SER A 580 -16.39 -22.28 9.22
C SER A 580 -17.28 -21.04 9.03
N GLN A 581 -18.52 -21.06 9.55
CA GLN A 581 -19.42 -19.92 9.54
C GLN A 581 -18.94 -18.80 10.48
N MET A 582 -18.39 -19.13 11.62
CA MET A 582 -17.76 -18.15 12.52
C MET A 582 -16.54 -17.52 11.86
N ALA A 583 -15.64 -18.32 11.29
CA ALA A 583 -14.43 -17.88 10.60
C ALA A 583 -14.74 -17.01 9.36
N SER A 584 -15.82 -17.34 8.63
CA SER A 584 -16.30 -16.54 7.49
C SER A 584 -16.68 -15.11 7.91
N GLY A 585 -17.15 -14.93 9.14
CA GLY A 585 -17.43 -13.61 9.72
C GLY A 585 -16.17 -12.76 9.93
N PHE A 586 -15.06 -13.39 10.33
CA PHE A 586 -13.76 -12.71 10.45
C PHE A 586 -13.22 -12.24 9.10
N THR A 587 -13.28 -13.08 8.08
CA THR A 587 -12.79 -12.73 6.73
C THR A 587 -13.70 -11.73 6.00
N ALA A 588 -14.99 -11.67 6.35
CA ALA A 588 -15.93 -10.69 5.79
C ALA A 588 -15.50 -9.23 6.06
N VAL A 589 -14.79 -8.98 7.17
CA VAL A 589 -14.30 -7.63 7.53
C VAL A 589 -13.12 -7.20 6.66
N SER A 590 -12.26 -8.16 6.27
CA SER A 590 -11.01 -7.88 5.56
C SER A 590 -11.15 -7.90 4.04
N MET A 591 -12.29 -8.39 3.52
CA MET A 591 -12.50 -8.61 2.08
C MET A 591 -13.83 -7.97 1.62
N PRO A 592 -13.97 -7.66 0.32
CA PRO A 592 -15.23 -7.19 -0.24
C PRO A 592 -16.41 -8.13 0.09
N ALA A 593 -17.62 -7.57 0.14
CA ALA A 593 -18.84 -8.29 0.50
C ALA A 593 -18.98 -9.64 -0.26
N GLY A 594 -19.17 -10.72 0.50
CA GLY A 594 -19.31 -12.08 -0.02
C GLY A 594 -18.00 -12.82 -0.36
N VAL A 595 -16.91 -12.15 -0.67
CA VAL A 595 -15.64 -12.80 -1.08
C VAL A 595 -14.96 -13.51 0.09
N GLY A 596 -14.89 -12.86 1.25
CA GLY A 596 -14.28 -13.44 2.45
C GLY A 596 -14.98 -14.73 2.91
N PRO A 597 -16.29 -14.70 3.14
CA PRO A 597 -17.07 -15.90 3.47
C PRO A 597 -16.96 -17.02 2.43
N ALA A 598 -17.00 -16.66 1.14
CA ALA A 598 -16.82 -17.63 0.07
C ALA A 598 -15.47 -18.33 0.12
N PHE A 599 -14.41 -17.57 0.36
CA PHE A 599 -13.05 -18.10 0.45
C PHE A 599 -12.92 -19.16 1.55
N VAL A 600 -13.36 -18.85 2.78
CA VAL A 600 -13.28 -19.78 3.92
C VAL A 600 -14.09 -21.04 3.65
N ASN A 601 -15.32 -20.90 3.17
CA ASN A 601 -16.19 -22.04 2.93
C ASN A 601 -15.72 -22.91 1.76
N LEU A 602 -15.16 -22.31 0.69
CA LEU A 602 -14.53 -23.06 -0.41
C LEU A 602 -13.30 -23.83 0.07
N GLN A 603 -12.48 -23.21 0.91
CA GLN A 603 -11.29 -23.88 1.45
C GLN A 603 -11.68 -25.02 2.37
N PHE A 604 -12.68 -24.81 3.24
CA PHE A 604 -13.25 -25.87 4.08
C PHE A 604 -13.78 -27.06 3.24
N LEU A 605 -14.54 -26.81 2.18
CA LEU A 605 -15.04 -27.85 1.29
C LEU A 605 -13.92 -28.61 0.58
N ARG A 606 -12.89 -27.90 0.11
CA ARG A 606 -11.70 -28.52 -0.52
C ARG A 606 -10.98 -29.46 0.45
N LYS A 607 -10.75 -29.01 1.67
CA LYS A 607 -10.13 -29.84 2.72
C LYS A 607 -11.00 -31.01 3.17
N SER A 608 -12.32 -30.88 3.03
CA SER A 608 -13.27 -31.98 3.20
C SER A 608 -13.32 -32.98 2.01
N GLY A 609 -12.42 -32.83 1.01
CA GLY A 609 -12.26 -33.77 -0.10
C GLY A 609 -13.12 -33.46 -1.34
N TYR A 610 -13.66 -32.24 -1.48
CA TYR A 610 -14.37 -31.84 -2.69
C TYR A 610 -13.43 -31.23 -3.75
N ARG A 611 -13.64 -31.60 -5.02
CA ARG A 611 -12.98 -30.92 -6.15
C ARG A 611 -13.46 -29.47 -6.28
N ASN A 612 -12.64 -28.59 -6.84
CA ASN A 612 -12.95 -27.17 -7.00
C ASN A 612 -14.33 -26.90 -7.63
N THR A 613 -14.68 -27.64 -8.67
CA THR A 613 -15.97 -27.52 -9.37
C THR A 613 -17.16 -27.91 -8.48
N ALA A 614 -17.02 -28.98 -7.70
CA ALA A 614 -18.06 -29.42 -6.77
C ALA A 614 -18.20 -28.45 -5.59
N ALA A 615 -17.09 -27.98 -5.02
CA ALA A 615 -17.09 -27.00 -3.93
C ALA A 615 -17.76 -25.68 -4.35
N THR A 616 -17.47 -25.18 -5.55
CA THR A 616 -18.12 -23.97 -6.08
C THR A 616 -19.59 -24.19 -6.39
N ALA A 617 -20.00 -25.39 -6.86
CA ALA A 617 -21.41 -25.74 -7.08
C ALA A 617 -22.19 -25.76 -5.76
N ILE A 618 -21.63 -26.37 -4.71
CA ILE A 618 -22.23 -26.38 -3.35
C ILE A 618 -22.38 -24.94 -2.83
N MET A 619 -21.37 -24.10 -2.94
CA MET A 619 -21.45 -22.71 -2.51
C MET A 619 -22.51 -21.92 -3.28
N SER A 620 -22.60 -22.12 -4.59
CA SER A 620 -23.64 -21.50 -5.42
C SER A 620 -25.04 -21.95 -5.02
N ALA A 621 -25.21 -23.23 -4.69
CA ALA A 621 -26.48 -23.77 -4.19
C ALA A 621 -26.86 -23.16 -2.83
N VAL A 622 -25.92 -23.05 -1.90
CA VAL A 622 -26.13 -22.41 -0.59
C VAL A 622 -26.62 -20.97 -0.78
N TRP A 623 -25.93 -20.18 -1.64
CA TRP A 623 -26.34 -18.79 -1.89
C TRP A 623 -27.69 -18.67 -2.60
N ALA A 624 -27.97 -19.57 -3.55
CA ALA A 624 -29.25 -19.60 -4.23
C ALA A 624 -30.40 -19.92 -3.26
N VAL A 625 -30.20 -20.89 -2.35
CA VAL A 625 -31.20 -21.26 -1.34
C VAL A 625 -31.39 -20.15 -0.32
N GLN A 626 -30.29 -19.58 0.21
CA GLN A 626 -30.38 -18.45 1.15
C GLN A 626 -31.07 -17.23 0.55
N GLY A 627 -30.65 -16.79 -0.64
CA GLY A 627 -31.25 -15.67 -1.36
C GLY A 627 -32.71 -15.95 -1.76
N GLY A 628 -32.98 -17.12 -2.33
CA GLY A 628 -34.33 -17.54 -2.70
C GLY A 628 -35.27 -17.58 -1.49
N THR A 629 -34.82 -18.13 -0.35
CA THR A 629 -35.59 -18.17 0.90
C THR A 629 -35.84 -16.76 1.43
N THR A 630 -34.88 -15.85 1.35
CA THR A 630 -35.06 -14.46 1.75
C THR A 630 -36.13 -13.78 0.88
N ILE A 631 -36.11 -13.97 -0.43
CA ILE A 631 -37.08 -13.37 -1.36
C ILE A 631 -38.48 -13.95 -1.10
N ILE A 632 -38.58 -15.29 -0.94
CA ILE A 632 -39.87 -15.95 -0.64
C ILE A 632 -40.42 -15.45 0.71
N LEU A 633 -39.57 -15.34 1.74
CA LEU A 633 -39.99 -14.85 3.05
C LEU A 633 -40.46 -13.40 3.00
N LEU A 634 -39.76 -12.52 2.26
CA LEU A 634 -40.20 -11.16 2.02
C LEU A 634 -41.55 -11.08 1.29
N LEU A 635 -41.76 -11.91 0.27
CA LEU A 635 -43.03 -11.98 -0.44
C LEU A 635 -44.16 -12.47 0.46
N LEU A 636 -43.94 -13.55 1.22
CA LEU A 636 -44.96 -14.10 2.13
C LEU A 636 -45.31 -13.07 3.21
N ILE A 637 -44.36 -12.49 3.92
CA ILE A 637 -44.64 -11.50 4.98
C ILE A 637 -45.29 -10.27 4.36
N GLY A 638 -44.86 -9.79 3.18
CA GLY A 638 -45.41 -8.65 2.49
C GLY A 638 -46.91 -8.85 2.14
N ILE A 639 -47.29 -10.06 1.68
CA ILE A 639 -48.69 -10.40 1.39
C ILE A 639 -49.54 -10.45 2.66
N PHE A 640 -49.02 -11.07 3.74
CA PHE A 640 -49.78 -11.23 4.99
C PHE A 640 -49.90 -9.94 5.83
N THR A 641 -48.96 -9.02 5.75
CA THR A 641 -49.00 -7.77 6.50
C THR A 641 -49.92 -6.71 5.88
N GLY A 642 -50.39 -6.91 4.62
CA GLY A 642 -51.50 -6.14 4.02
C GLY A 642 -51.34 -4.63 3.94
N ARG A 643 -50.17 -4.11 4.29
CA ARG A 643 -49.88 -2.66 4.24
C ARG A 643 -49.24 -2.26 2.94
N ASN A 644 -49.67 -1.15 2.37
CA ASN A 644 -49.05 -0.44 1.24
C ASN A 644 -47.65 0.12 1.57
N THR A 645 -46.90 -0.50 2.52
CA THR A 645 -45.57 -0.08 2.97
C THR A 645 -44.53 -0.20 1.88
N LEU A 646 -44.76 -1.11 0.91
CA LEU A 646 -43.86 -1.25 -0.26
C LEU A 646 -43.92 -0.04 -1.21
N SER A 647 -45.06 0.62 -1.34
CA SER A 647 -45.25 1.76 -2.26
C SER A 647 -44.55 3.04 -1.77
N GLY A 648 -44.31 3.17 -0.46
CA GLY A 648 -43.57 4.29 0.12
C GLY A 648 -42.05 4.11 0.26
N MET A 649 -41.58 2.85 0.36
CA MET A 649 -40.15 2.52 0.61
C MET A 649 -39.33 2.30 -0.66
N ILE A 650 -39.99 1.84 -1.72
CA ILE A 650 -39.32 1.63 -3.00
C ILE A 650 -39.87 2.66 -3.97
N PRO A 651 -39.12 3.70 -4.33
CA PRO A 651 -39.51 4.58 -5.42
C PRO A 651 -39.51 3.75 -6.71
N THR A 652 -40.70 3.19 -7.04
CA THR A 652 -40.91 2.31 -8.21
C THR A 652 -40.37 2.92 -9.47
N ASN A 653 -40.52 4.22 -9.62
CA ASN A 653 -39.97 4.96 -10.75
C ASN A 653 -38.41 4.93 -10.78
N THR A 654 -37.77 5.06 -9.64
CA THR A 654 -36.30 5.00 -9.56
C THR A 654 -35.79 3.57 -9.82
N LEU A 655 -36.49 2.55 -9.31
CA LEU A 655 -36.12 1.15 -9.54
C LEU A 655 -36.27 0.76 -11.01
N ILE A 656 -37.41 1.19 -11.65
CA ILE A 656 -37.62 0.99 -13.09
C ILE A 656 -36.54 1.71 -13.89
N LEU A 657 -36.20 2.94 -13.53
CA LEU A 657 -35.17 3.72 -14.17
C LEU A 657 -33.79 3.04 -14.06
N VAL A 658 -33.43 2.56 -12.87
CA VAL A 658 -32.16 1.84 -12.66
C VAL A 658 -32.11 0.53 -13.46
N ILE A 659 -33.18 -0.27 -13.44
CA ILE A 659 -33.26 -1.51 -14.23
C ILE A 659 -33.15 -1.19 -15.72
N THR A 660 -33.83 -0.14 -16.18
CA THR A 660 -33.79 0.30 -17.58
C THR A 660 -32.37 0.75 -17.97
N ILE A 661 -31.69 1.53 -17.15
CA ILE A 661 -30.33 1.97 -17.39
C ILE A 661 -29.38 0.75 -17.44
N VAL A 662 -29.49 -0.17 -16.50
CA VAL A 662 -28.67 -1.40 -16.46
C VAL A 662 -28.94 -2.26 -17.70
N ALA A 663 -30.20 -2.45 -18.10
CA ALA A 663 -30.56 -3.19 -19.30
C ALA A 663 -30.02 -2.52 -20.57
N LEU A 664 -30.06 -1.19 -20.62
CA LEU A 664 -29.53 -0.40 -21.73
C LEU A 664 -28.02 -0.47 -21.83
N VAL A 665 -27.31 -0.40 -20.68
CA VAL A 665 -25.85 -0.58 -20.60
C VAL A 665 -25.45 -2.00 -21.05
N ILE A 666 -26.15 -3.03 -20.57
CA ILE A 666 -25.90 -4.41 -20.98
C ILE A 666 -26.16 -4.58 -22.48
N SER A 667 -27.26 -4.03 -22.99
CA SER A 667 -27.60 -4.09 -24.41
C SER A 667 -26.58 -3.38 -25.28
N ALA A 668 -26.13 -2.19 -24.86
CA ALA A 668 -25.09 -1.43 -25.54
C ALA A 668 -23.73 -2.17 -25.51
N ALA A 669 -23.38 -2.77 -24.37
CA ALA A 669 -22.17 -3.59 -24.27
C ALA A 669 -22.23 -4.82 -25.18
N MET A 670 -23.37 -5.48 -25.29
CA MET A 670 -23.59 -6.64 -26.18
C MET A 670 -23.65 -6.25 -27.67
N ALA A 671 -23.90 -4.98 -27.99
CA ALA A 671 -23.81 -4.48 -29.36
C ALA A 671 -22.37 -4.37 -29.87
N ILE A 672 -21.39 -4.34 -28.96
CA ILE A 672 -19.96 -4.25 -29.28
C ILE A 672 -19.42 -5.66 -29.61
N PRO A 673 -18.99 -5.95 -30.88
CA PRO A 673 -18.60 -7.30 -31.32
C PRO A 673 -17.58 -8.00 -30.42
N PRO A 674 -16.46 -7.37 -29.97
CA PRO A 674 -15.48 -8.04 -29.11
C PRO A 674 -16.05 -8.37 -27.71
N VAL A 675 -16.94 -7.54 -27.16
CA VAL A 675 -17.60 -7.81 -25.87
C VAL A 675 -18.58 -8.97 -25.99
N ARG A 676 -19.38 -8.97 -27.04
CA ARG A 676 -20.29 -10.07 -27.35
C ARG A 676 -19.55 -11.40 -27.52
N TYR A 677 -18.45 -11.41 -28.27
CA TYR A 677 -17.60 -12.61 -28.44
C TYR A 677 -17.10 -13.14 -27.09
N ILE A 678 -16.54 -12.25 -26.26
CA ILE A 678 -16.05 -12.61 -24.92
C ILE A 678 -17.18 -13.18 -24.04
N VAL A 679 -18.35 -12.57 -24.08
CA VAL A 679 -19.49 -13.01 -23.26
C VAL A 679 -20.05 -14.33 -23.76
N THR A 680 -20.25 -14.49 -25.08
CA THR A 680 -20.88 -15.70 -25.65
C THR A 680 -19.95 -16.91 -25.71
N GLU A 681 -18.69 -16.72 -26.08
CA GLU A 681 -17.75 -17.82 -26.28
C GLU A 681 -16.97 -18.20 -25.00
N LYS A 682 -16.68 -17.23 -24.15
CA LYS A 682 -15.84 -17.45 -22.97
C LYS A 682 -16.66 -17.61 -21.69
N TYR A 683 -17.63 -16.73 -21.45
CA TYR A 683 -18.37 -16.71 -20.17
C TYR A 683 -19.67 -17.52 -20.20
N LEU A 684 -20.39 -17.52 -21.29
CA LEU A 684 -21.69 -18.23 -21.39
C LEU A 684 -21.55 -19.76 -21.21
N PRO A 685 -20.53 -20.45 -21.77
CA PRO A 685 -20.32 -21.88 -21.50
C PRO A 685 -20.04 -22.16 -20.03
N ILE A 686 -19.25 -21.29 -19.38
CA ILE A 686 -18.95 -21.38 -17.94
C ILE A 686 -20.24 -21.24 -17.13
N VAL A 687 -21.03 -20.19 -17.39
CA VAL A 687 -22.32 -19.96 -16.72
C VAL A 687 -23.28 -21.15 -16.94
N LYS A 688 -23.32 -21.70 -18.14
CA LYS A 688 -24.17 -22.85 -18.46
C LYS A 688 -23.72 -24.14 -17.74
N SER A 689 -22.41 -24.34 -17.57
CA SER A 689 -21.88 -25.48 -16.81
C SER A 689 -22.18 -25.33 -15.31
N TYR A 690 -22.04 -24.13 -14.75
CA TYR A 690 -22.43 -23.82 -13.39
C TYR A 690 -23.94 -23.99 -13.16
N ALA A 691 -24.77 -23.50 -14.07
CA ALA A 691 -26.22 -23.67 -13.99
C ALA A 691 -26.63 -25.16 -13.97
N ARG A 692 -26.00 -25.99 -14.78
CA ARG A 692 -26.26 -27.46 -14.78
C ARG A 692 -25.83 -28.09 -13.45
N SER A 693 -24.66 -27.77 -12.95
CA SER A 693 -24.17 -28.25 -11.65
C SER A 693 -25.07 -27.78 -10.49
N LEU A 694 -25.53 -26.54 -10.53
CA LEU A 694 -26.47 -26.00 -9.56
C LEU A 694 -27.81 -26.73 -9.57
N VAL A 695 -28.38 -26.95 -10.76
CA VAL A 695 -29.65 -27.72 -10.92
C VAL A 695 -29.49 -29.12 -10.37
N ASN A 696 -28.33 -29.75 -10.63
CA ASN A 696 -28.07 -31.12 -10.15
C ASN A 696 -28.02 -31.21 -8.61
N VAL A 697 -27.37 -30.19 -7.95
CA VAL A 697 -27.33 -30.12 -6.49
C VAL A 697 -28.70 -29.80 -5.89
N LEU A 698 -29.50 -28.96 -6.54
CA LEU A 698 -30.86 -28.61 -6.09
C LEU A 698 -31.93 -29.64 -6.42
N SER A 699 -31.63 -30.66 -7.22
CA SER A 699 -32.60 -31.70 -7.62
C SER A 699 -32.91 -32.73 -6.51
N HIS A 700 -32.20 -32.66 -5.37
CA HIS A 700 -32.42 -33.55 -4.23
C HIS A 700 -33.41 -32.95 -3.21
N PRO A 701 -34.70 -33.39 -3.19
CA PRO A 701 -35.75 -32.65 -2.46
C PRO A 701 -35.56 -32.67 -0.92
N LYS A 702 -34.96 -33.72 -0.38
CA LYS A 702 -34.70 -33.79 1.08
C LYS A 702 -33.62 -32.77 1.51
N GLU A 703 -32.52 -32.70 0.75
CA GLU A 703 -31.40 -31.79 1.01
C GLU A 703 -31.82 -30.33 0.80
N LEU A 704 -32.63 -30.10 -0.25
CA LEU A 704 -33.21 -28.78 -0.51
C LEU A 704 -34.14 -28.31 0.65
N ALA A 705 -35.02 -29.19 1.15
CA ALA A 705 -35.94 -28.86 2.24
C ALA A 705 -35.18 -28.52 3.54
N PHE A 706 -34.15 -29.30 3.90
CA PHE A 706 -33.30 -29.02 5.03
C PHE A 706 -32.46 -27.73 4.81
N GLY A 707 -32.00 -27.49 3.59
CA GLY A 707 -31.30 -26.26 3.23
C GLY A 707 -32.19 -25.02 3.38
N ILE A 708 -33.44 -25.11 2.93
CA ILE A 708 -34.45 -24.04 3.14
C ILE A 708 -34.71 -23.83 4.63
N LEU A 709 -34.83 -24.89 5.42
CA LEU A 709 -35.04 -24.79 6.88
C LEU A 709 -33.85 -24.06 7.54
N GLY A 710 -32.60 -24.40 7.16
CA GLY A 710 -31.41 -23.68 7.64
C GLY A 710 -31.42 -22.19 7.25
N ALA A 711 -31.81 -21.87 6.02
CA ALA A 711 -31.96 -20.51 5.54
C ALA A 711 -33.11 -19.75 6.24
N LEU A 712 -34.19 -20.42 6.58
CA LEU A 712 -35.26 -19.82 7.41
C LEU A 712 -34.78 -19.50 8.81
N VAL A 713 -34.05 -20.43 9.45
CA VAL A 713 -33.44 -20.19 10.77
C VAL A 713 -32.51 -18.98 10.71
N LEU A 714 -31.69 -18.88 9.68
CA LEU A 714 -30.80 -17.72 9.46
C LEU A 714 -31.58 -16.40 9.37
N ASN A 715 -32.55 -16.32 8.47
CA ASN A 715 -33.31 -15.10 8.19
C ASN A 715 -34.19 -14.67 9.40
N ILE A 716 -34.88 -15.63 10.02
CA ILE A 716 -35.72 -15.36 11.20
C ILE A 716 -34.86 -14.93 12.38
N SER A 717 -33.72 -15.59 12.60
CA SER A 717 -32.82 -15.21 13.70
C SER A 717 -32.23 -13.83 13.52
N THR A 718 -31.85 -13.42 12.29
CA THR A 718 -31.34 -12.07 12.02
C THR A 718 -32.43 -11.03 12.22
N GLY A 719 -33.65 -11.25 11.75
CA GLY A 719 -34.77 -10.34 11.90
C GLY A 719 -35.22 -10.18 13.37
N LEU A 720 -35.38 -11.31 14.08
CA LEU A 720 -35.72 -11.29 15.52
C LEU A 720 -34.58 -10.71 16.36
N GLY A 721 -33.31 -10.93 15.95
CA GLY A 721 -32.16 -10.28 16.61
C GLY A 721 -32.23 -8.77 16.54
N PHE A 722 -32.67 -8.20 15.40
CA PHE A 722 -32.89 -6.76 15.29
C PHE A 722 -34.12 -6.27 16.09
N TRP A 723 -35.20 -7.05 16.12
CA TRP A 723 -36.33 -6.76 16.96
C TRP A 723 -35.96 -6.70 18.44
N ILE A 724 -35.14 -7.64 18.96
CA ILE A 724 -34.60 -7.61 20.32
C ILE A 724 -33.71 -6.38 20.54
N ALA A 725 -32.93 -5.97 19.52
CA ALA A 725 -32.12 -4.76 19.61
C ALA A 725 -33.00 -3.49 19.76
N LEU A 726 -34.17 -3.41 19.11
CA LEU A 726 -35.14 -2.34 19.32
C LEU A 726 -35.76 -2.40 20.74
N MET A 727 -36.10 -3.60 21.24
CA MET A 727 -36.59 -3.79 22.58
C MET A 727 -35.57 -3.37 23.67
N ALA A 728 -34.28 -3.47 23.38
CA ALA A 728 -33.23 -3.02 24.31
C ALA A 728 -33.30 -1.51 24.60
N PHE A 729 -33.96 -0.75 23.73
CA PHE A 729 -34.25 0.69 23.89
C PHE A 729 -35.70 0.99 24.22
N GLY A 730 -36.46 -0.01 24.70
CA GLY A 730 -37.86 0.16 25.11
C GLY A 730 -38.84 0.37 23.94
N CYS A 731 -38.42 0.13 22.71
CA CYS A 731 -39.27 0.27 21.52
C CYS A 731 -39.99 -1.06 21.23
N HIS A 732 -41.28 -1.13 21.56
CA HIS A 732 -42.11 -2.33 21.38
C HIS A 732 -42.72 -2.31 19.97
N THR A 733 -42.18 -3.09 19.05
CA THR A 733 -42.66 -3.24 17.66
C THR A 733 -43.16 -4.65 17.40
N ASN A 734 -43.96 -4.83 16.33
CA ASN A 734 -44.37 -6.16 15.89
C ASN A 734 -43.17 -6.94 15.35
N PRO A 735 -42.83 -8.13 15.87
CA PRO A 735 -41.66 -8.90 15.44
C PRO A 735 -41.68 -9.29 13.96
N VAL A 736 -42.89 -9.56 13.40
CA VAL A 736 -43.06 -9.93 11.99
C VAL A 736 -42.78 -8.74 11.06
N GLU A 737 -43.33 -7.58 11.40
CA GLU A 737 -43.11 -6.34 10.65
C GLU A 737 -41.64 -5.90 10.74
N THR A 738 -41.07 -5.96 11.95
CA THR A 738 -39.65 -5.65 12.15
C THR A 738 -38.74 -6.58 11.35
N THR A 739 -39.03 -7.88 11.33
CA THR A 739 -38.27 -8.85 10.53
C THR A 739 -38.36 -8.53 9.03
N PHE A 740 -39.54 -8.16 8.55
CA PHE A 740 -39.73 -7.78 7.15
C PHE A 740 -38.88 -6.54 6.75
N ILE A 741 -39.00 -5.47 7.53
CA ILE A 741 -38.28 -4.21 7.30
C ILE A 741 -36.77 -4.46 7.38
N PHE A 742 -36.36 -5.23 8.37
CA PHE A 742 -34.96 -5.61 8.54
C PHE A 742 -34.42 -6.38 7.32
N LEU A 743 -35.10 -7.43 6.88
CA LEU A 743 -34.65 -8.25 5.76
C LEU A 743 -34.56 -7.43 4.47
N LEU A 744 -35.55 -6.56 4.24
CA LEU A 744 -35.56 -5.68 3.09
C LEU A 744 -34.40 -4.69 3.12
N ALA A 745 -34.24 -3.96 4.22
CA ALA A 745 -33.19 -2.95 4.37
C ALA A 745 -31.78 -3.57 4.38
N ASN A 746 -31.61 -4.72 5.06
CA ASN A 746 -30.34 -5.44 5.08
C ASN A 746 -29.96 -5.99 3.69
N THR A 747 -30.93 -6.48 2.92
CA THR A 747 -30.69 -6.95 1.54
C THR A 747 -30.25 -5.80 0.64
N LEU A 748 -30.95 -4.66 0.70
CA LEU A 748 -30.59 -3.46 -0.06
C LEU A 748 -29.22 -2.88 0.35
N GLY A 749 -28.96 -2.80 1.63
CA GLY A 749 -27.67 -2.34 2.16
C GLY A 749 -26.50 -3.27 1.81
N SER A 750 -26.75 -4.57 1.81
CA SER A 750 -25.74 -5.58 1.45
C SER A 750 -25.43 -5.65 -0.06
N ALA A 751 -26.32 -5.11 -0.91
CA ALA A 751 -26.07 -5.00 -2.35
C ALA A 751 -24.97 -3.98 -2.69
N VAL A 752 -24.69 -3.04 -1.79
CA VAL A 752 -23.58 -2.09 -1.95
C VAL A 752 -22.27 -2.81 -1.64
N PRO A 753 -21.27 -2.80 -2.54
CA PRO A 753 -20.05 -3.59 -2.40
C PRO A 753 -19.04 -2.96 -1.42
N THR A 754 -19.47 -2.73 -0.18
CA THR A 754 -18.61 -2.28 0.92
C THR A 754 -18.10 -3.48 1.73
N PRO A 755 -16.89 -3.42 2.33
CA PRO A 755 -16.39 -4.49 3.18
C PRO A 755 -17.36 -4.79 4.33
N GLY A 756 -17.89 -6.01 4.38
CA GLY A 756 -18.88 -6.43 5.39
C GLY A 756 -20.18 -5.63 5.41
N GLY A 757 -20.52 -4.88 4.35
CA GLY A 757 -21.70 -4.03 4.31
C GLY A 757 -21.61 -2.80 5.23
N LEU A 758 -20.40 -2.42 5.69
CA LEU A 758 -20.19 -1.30 6.61
C LEU A 758 -20.65 0.02 5.98
N GLY A 759 -21.38 0.82 6.75
CA GLY A 759 -21.97 2.09 6.36
C GLY A 759 -23.27 1.93 5.57
N ALA A 760 -23.31 1.08 4.57
CA ALA A 760 -24.48 0.92 3.70
C ALA A 760 -25.64 0.21 4.41
N VAL A 761 -25.36 -0.86 5.15
CA VAL A 761 -26.38 -1.59 5.91
C VAL A 761 -26.89 -0.76 7.08
N GLU A 762 -25.99 -0.06 7.80
CA GLU A 762 -26.36 0.84 8.90
C GLU A 762 -27.25 1.98 8.40
N ALA A 763 -26.90 2.61 7.29
CA ALA A 763 -27.71 3.66 6.69
C ALA A 763 -29.08 3.11 6.24
N ALA A 764 -29.09 1.97 5.54
CA ALA A 764 -30.33 1.37 5.06
C ALA A 764 -31.28 1.00 6.22
N LEU A 765 -30.77 0.38 7.28
CA LEU A 765 -31.57 0.04 8.47
C LEU A 765 -32.08 1.30 9.18
N SER A 766 -31.20 2.27 9.45
CA SER A 766 -31.59 3.50 10.11
C SER A 766 -32.69 4.26 9.35
N VAL A 767 -32.53 4.42 8.03
CA VAL A 767 -33.50 5.07 7.17
C VAL A 767 -34.82 4.29 7.11
N ALA A 768 -34.75 2.96 6.93
CA ALA A 768 -35.92 2.11 6.83
C ALA A 768 -36.79 2.17 8.10
N PHE A 769 -36.17 2.06 9.27
CA PHE A 769 -36.89 2.10 10.54
C PHE A 769 -37.40 3.51 10.90
N THR A 770 -36.66 4.55 10.52
CA THR A 770 -37.13 5.93 10.66
C THR A 770 -38.35 6.21 9.77
N ALA A 771 -38.36 5.68 8.54
CA ALA A 771 -39.45 5.82 7.61
C ALA A 771 -40.79 5.17 8.10
N VAL A 772 -40.71 4.15 8.97
CA VAL A 772 -41.88 3.53 9.61
C VAL A 772 -42.26 4.13 10.96
N GLY A 773 -41.67 5.29 11.31
CA GLY A 773 -42.06 6.08 12.48
C GLY A 773 -41.26 5.79 13.76
N ILE A 774 -40.20 5.04 13.71
CA ILE A 774 -39.28 4.85 14.85
C ILE A 774 -38.37 6.08 14.93
N PRO A 775 -38.19 6.71 16.10
CA PRO A 775 -37.28 7.84 16.27
C PRO A 775 -35.89 7.49 15.75
N SER A 776 -35.26 8.38 14.97
CA SER A 776 -33.96 8.16 14.32
C SER A 776 -32.87 7.80 15.30
N THR A 777 -32.90 8.37 16.52
CA THR A 777 -31.96 8.04 17.61
C THR A 777 -32.08 6.58 18.04
N ILE A 778 -33.30 6.06 18.20
CA ILE A 778 -33.55 4.65 18.57
C ILE A 778 -33.17 3.73 17.40
N ALA A 779 -33.55 4.08 16.17
CA ALA A 779 -33.23 3.29 14.98
C ALA A 779 -31.70 3.13 14.80
N VAL A 780 -30.95 4.22 14.95
CA VAL A 780 -29.48 4.21 14.90
C VAL A 780 -28.89 3.40 16.06
N SER A 781 -29.35 3.65 17.29
CA SER A 781 -28.83 2.95 18.48
C SER A 781 -29.09 1.44 18.43
N ALA A 782 -30.27 1.01 18.01
CA ALA A 782 -30.62 -0.39 17.85
C ALA A 782 -29.78 -1.05 16.72
N THR A 783 -29.57 -0.33 15.61
CA THR A 783 -28.69 -0.78 14.53
C THR A 783 -27.28 -1.01 15.03
N LEU A 784 -26.75 -0.15 15.87
CA LEU A 784 -25.42 -0.29 16.47
C LEU A 784 -25.32 -1.48 17.40
N VAL A 785 -26.28 -1.66 18.32
CA VAL A 785 -26.31 -2.85 19.21
C VAL A 785 -26.41 -4.13 18.38
N TYR A 786 -27.25 -4.15 17.38
CA TYR A 786 -27.33 -5.28 16.46
C TYR A 786 -26.00 -5.55 15.75
N ARG A 787 -25.33 -4.50 15.24
CA ARG A 787 -24.03 -4.64 14.60
C ARG A 787 -22.95 -5.12 15.56
N ILE A 788 -22.96 -4.68 16.81
CA ILE A 788 -22.05 -5.21 17.84
C ILE A 788 -22.27 -6.71 17.98
N ALA A 789 -23.53 -7.15 18.14
CA ALA A 789 -23.88 -8.56 18.35
C ALA A 789 -23.62 -9.46 17.13
N PHE A 790 -24.00 -8.99 15.91
CA PHE A 790 -23.98 -9.82 14.70
C PHE A 790 -22.76 -9.60 13.81
N TYR A 791 -21.98 -8.53 14.03
CA TYR A 791 -20.85 -8.20 13.16
C TYR A 791 -19.53 -8.07 13.96
N TRP A 792 -19.44 -7.15 14.92
CA TRP A 792 -18.19 -6.88 15.62
C TRP A 792 -17.75 -8.02 16.54
N LEU A 793 -18.69 -8.66 17.24
CA LEU A 793 -18.38 -9.81 18.08
C LEU A 793 -17.95 -11.04 17.26
N ARG A 794 -18.31 -11.09 15.99
CA ARG A 794 -17.85 -12.12 15.05
C ARG A 794 -16.34 -12.08 14.83
N ILE A 795 -15.72 -10.92 14.93
CA ILE A 795 -14.28 -10.77 14.63
C ILE A 795 -13.43 -11.59 15.60
N PRO A 796 -13.46 -11.38 16.92
CA PRO A 796 -12.66 -12.18 17.84
C PRO A 796 -13.07 -13.65 17.86
N MET A 797 -14.37 -13.95 17.80
CA MET A 797 -14.85 -15.33 17.76
C MET A 797 -14.44 -16.04 16.48
N GLY A 798 -14.54 -15.36 15.35
CA GLY A 798 -14.12 -15.88 14.05
C GLY A 798 -12.61 -16.11 13.94
N ALA A 799 -11.79 -15.24 14.55
CA ALA A 799 -10.34 -15.42 14.62
C ALA A 799 -9.97 -16.69 15.42
N VAL A 800 -10.67 -16.95 16.53
CA VAL A 800 -10.50 -18.18 17.33
C VAL A 800 -10.92 -19.40 16.51
N ALA A 801 -12.08 -19.33 15.86
CA ALA A 801 -12.59 -20.42 15.01
C ALA A 801 -11.66 -20.71 13.82
N MET A 802 -11.09 -19.66 13.19
CA MET A 802 -10.11 -19.80 12.12
C MET A 802 -8.88 -20.58 12.59
N LYS A 803 -8.32 -20.19 13.74
CA LYS A 803 -7.17 -20.88 14.35
C LYS A 803 -7.48 -22.32 14.73
N TRP A 804 -8.72 -22.59 15.15
CA TRP A 804 -9.18 -23.94 15.45
C TRP A 804 -9.27 -24.80 14.18
N LEU A 805 -9.84 -24.26 13.09
CA LEU A 805 -9.94 -24.93 11.80
C LEU A 805 -8.56 -25.25 11.21
N ASP A 806 -7.63 -24.30 11.29
CA ASP A 806 -6.25 -24.47 10.84
C ASP A 806 -5.53 -25.59 11.61
N ARG A 807 -5.67 -25.62 12.95
CA ARG A 807 -5.10 -26.69 13.78
C ARG A 807 -5.63 -28.09 13.48
N HIS A 808 -6.87 -28.20 12.98
CA HIS A 808 -7.50 -29.47 12.62
C HIS A 808 -7.40 -29.78 11.12
N ASN A 809 -6.59 -29.01 10.36
CA ASN A 809 -6.41 -29.16 8.92
C ASN A 809 -7.72 -29.13 8.12
N LEU A 810 -8.70 -28.31 8.56
CA LEU A 810 -10.00 -28.17 7.92
C LEU A 810 -10.08 -26.94 6.99
N ILE A 811 -9.05 -26.09 7.02
CA ILE A 811 -8.84 -24.97 6.10
C ILE A 811 -7.36 -24.86 5.76
#